data_db1eaff2e2c990b5a546b680b97b03f9
#
_entry.id   db1eaff2e2c990b5a546b680b97b03f9
#
_cell.length_a   1.000
_cell.length_b   1.000
_cell.length_c   1.000
_cell.angle_alpha   90.00
_cell.angle_beta   90.00
_cell.angle_gamma   90.00
#
_symmetry.space_group_name_H-M   'P 1'
#
loop_
_entity.id
_entity.type
_entity.pdbx_description
1 polymer ?
#
loop_
_entity_poly.entity_id
_entity_poly.type
_entity_poly.pdbx_seq_one_letter_code
_entity_poly.pdbx_strand_id
1 'polypeptide(L)'
;MSGKKILAMGNEAIALGAIRAGVRMAAGYPGTPSTEILETIAKHNDGHIHVEWSVNEKAAMEVGAGAAYAGARTLVTMKQVGLNVASDPLMSLAYMGVKGGMVIVSADDPGPISSQTEQDTRTFAQFAKLPVFDPSSPEEAYQMIGEAFDFSEKYATPVLFRPTTRVCHACASIELLPDVEVEEPEGFIKDTMRWVIFPRTSYQNHVKIEKRNAELSDILSEYDGNFALNLRADIPEEAASGESISEKEVSQNDTSRGDFPRKGIVTSGISYAYTREVMPDGVPLLKISTPHPFPEKLAKEYLEGVDEVLVLEELDPMVERELLRIAGKYHLPVKIYGKLTGHTKNAGENTTESIHGDLERFLSRGNGFLTGDTSQTEKAVAEKTADKEGTSQTQAPELPVRPPVLCAGCPHRASFYAVKRAMKGKKAVFCGDIGCYTLGNAMPLDMVDTCLCMGAGVTIAQGLHVIEPDAVDFAFIGDSTFFASGITGVVNAVYNGNDIVLVVLDNSTTAMTGHQAHPGTGKTIMGDVAVKVSIRKILEGIGVERIYEADPLELDTAVETVKKAVEGKGVRAIIFKSPCIAVAKPQRSYQVDQDTCRKCKVCIRELGCPAITSEGGVVKIDPSLCYGCGICSSVCPFDAIKVCASNENRGKTGTQKTEAEKTEAQMTEQEGM
;
A
#
# COMPACT_ATOMS: atom_id res chain seq x y z
N MET A 1 22.89 22.28 2.61
CA MET A 1 21.67 22.86 1.98
C MET A 1 20.62 23.30 3.02
N SER A 2 21.06 23.59 4.23
CA SER A 2 20.18 23.97 5.35
C SER A 2 19.32 25.20 5.03
N GLY A 3 18.04 25.16 5.40
CA GLY A 3 17.06 26.24 5.22
C GLY A 3 16.38 26.32 3.86
N LYS A 4 16.64 25.39 2.92
CA LYS A 4 15.91 25.31 1.66
C LYS A 4 14.60 24.57 1.87
N LYS A 5 13.49 25.22 1.51
CA LYS A 5 12.16 24.56 1.50
C LYS A 5 11.90 23.93 0.15
N ILE A 6 11.35 22.74 0.17
CA ILE A 6 10.88 21.99 -1.02
C ILE A 6 9.44 21.53 -0.82
N LEU A 7 8.68 21.46 -1.88
CA LEU A 7 7.40 20.76 -1.86
C LEU A 7 7.68 19.27 -2.09
N ALA A 8 7.32 18.43 -1.12
CA ALA A 8 7.55 17.00 -1.20
C ALA A 8 6.29 16.23 -0.78
N MET A 9 6.07 15.10 -1.42
CA MET A 9 5.09 14.11 -1.00
C MET A 9 5.60 13.35 0.23
N GLY A 10 4.73 12.79 1.07
CA GLY A 10 5.14 12.08 2.27
C GLY A 10 6.13 10.95 2.02
N ASN A 11 5.95 10.14 0.97
CA ASN A 11 6.93 9.13 0.58
C ASN A 11 8.29 9.73 0.19
N GLU A 12 8.29 10.88 -0.50
CA GLU A 12 9.53 11.62 -0.81
C GLU A 12 10.17 12.17 0.48
N ALA A 13 9.35 12.65 1.41
CA ALA A 13 9.80 13.15 2.71
C ALA A 13 10.49 12.05 3.54
N ILE A 14 9.87 10.87 3.64
CA ILE A 14 10.46 9.69 4.30
C ILE A 14 11.80 9.31 3.65
N ALA A 15 11.83 9.24 2.32
CA ALA A 15 13.03 8.90 1.57
C ALA A 15 14.17 9.90 1.80
N LEU A 16 13.90 11.20 1.68
CA LEU A 16 14.89 12.26 1.90
C LEU A 16 15.37 12.31 3.36
N GLY A 17 14.45 12.07 4.32
CA GLY A 17 14.81 11.93 5.73
C GLY A 17 15.72 10.73 5.99
N ALA A 18 15.49 9.60 5.34
CA ALA A 18 16.33 8.41 5.45
C ALA A 18 17.72 8.62 4.81
N ILE A 19 17.78 9.28 3.65
CA ILE A 19 19.06 9.66 3.01
C ILE A 19 19.84 10.59 3.96
N ARG A 20 19.19 11.63 4.47
CA ARG A 20 19.79 12.54 5.45
C ARG A 20 20.31 11.82 6.68
N ALA A 21 19.60 10.80 7.15
CA ALA A 21 19.99 9.99 8.30
C ALA A 21 21.10 8.98 7.98
N GLY A 22 21.66 8.98 6.77
CA GLY A 22 22.81 8.14 6.41
C GLY A 22 22.45 6.69 6.15
N VAL A 23 21.26 6.41 5.59
CA VAL A 23 20.90 5.05 5.15
C VAL A 23 21.91 4.51 4.13
N ARG A 24 22.34 3.25 4.29
CA ARG A 24 23.28 2.57 3.38
C ARG A 24 22.63 1.46 2.58
N MET A 25 21.54 0.91 3.08
CA MET A 25 20.77 -0.15 2.44
C MET A 25 19.28 0.19 2.45
N ALA A 26 18.64 0.10 1.30
CA ALA A 26 17.19 0.26 1.15
C ALA A 26 16.64 -0.87 0.28
N ALA A 27 15.71 -1.65 0.82
CA ALA A 27 15.09 -2.79 0.15
C ALA A 27 13.59 -2.80 0.33
N GLY A 28 12.86 -3.41 -0.61
CA GLY A 28 11.40 -3.54 -0.49
C GLY A 28 10.80 -4.30 -1.64
N TYR A 29 9.49 -4.54 -1.53
CA TYR A 29 8.68 -5.05 -2.62
C TYR A 29 7.66 -3.97 -3.01
N PRO A 30 7.43 -3.73 -4.32
CA PRO A 30 6.50 -2.68 -4.76
C PRO A 30 5.10 -2.88 -4.19
N GLY A 31 4.56 -1.85 -3.54
CA GLY A 31 3.23 -1.90 -2.95
C GLY A 31 2.73 -0.50 -2.58
N THR A 32 1.64 -0.03 -3.20
CA THR A 32 0.98 1.21 -2.80
C THR A 32 0.40 1.05 -1.39
N PRO A 33 0.68 1.99 -0.45
CA PRO A 33 1.12 3.37 -0.68
C PRO A 33 2.63 3.66 -0.45
N SER A 34 3.55 2.68 -0.37
CA SER A 34 4.96 2.91 0.01
C SER A 34 5.98 2.87 -1.13
N THR A 35 5.55 2.62 -2.37
CA THR A 35 6.44 2.36 -3.52
C THR A 35 7.42 3.50 -3.77
N GLU A 36 6.96 4.74 -3.74
CA GLU A 36 7.73 5.92 -4.11
C GLU A 36 8.88 6.23 -3.13
N ILE A 37 8.91 5.60 -1.96
CA ILE A 37 10.02 5.76 -1.01
C ILE A 37 11.33 5.25 -1.64
N LEU A 38 11.34 4.00 -2.12
CA LEU A 38 12.53 3.42 -2.76
C LEU A 38 12.85 4.10 -4.10
N GLU A 39 11.84 4.43 -4.89
CA GLU A 39 12.02 5.16 -6.14
C GLU A 39 12.70 6.52 -5.91
N THR A 40 12.31 7.21 -4.83
CA THR A 40 12.91 8.51 -4.46
C THR A 40 14.35 8.34 -3.98
N ILE A 41 14.62 7.32 -3.15
CA ILE A 41 16.00 7.02 -2.73
C ILE A 41 16.86 6.72 -3.95
N ALA A 42 16.41 5.87 -4.86
CA ALA A 42 17.14 5.52 -6.07
C ALA A 42 17.44 6.76 -6.94
N LYS A 43 16.48 7.68 -7.06
CA LYS A 43 16.61 8.92 -7.83
C LYS A 43 17.63 9.89 -7.23
N HIS A 44 17.73 9.94 -5.90
CA HIS A 44 18.63 10.88 -5.20
C HIS A 44 19.92 10.21 -4.69
N ASN A 45 20.12 8.93 -5.03
CA ASN A 45 21.32 8.18 -4.66
C ASN A 45 22.54 8.69 -5.43
N ASP A 46 23.58 9.05 -4.70
CA ASP A 46 24.89 9.46 -5.23
C ASP A 46 25.87 8.28 -5.43
N GLY A 47 25.38 7.06 -5.24
CA GLY A 47 26.14 5.81 -5.37
C GLY A 47 26.57 5.18 -4.03
N HIS A 48 26.27 5.80 -2.91
CA HIS A 48 26.62 5.29 -1.58
C HIS A 48 25.53 4.41 -0.93
N ILE A 49 24.32 4.38 -1.49
CA ILE A 49 23.21 3.60 -0.97
C ILE A 49 22.95 2.41 -1.90
N HIS A 50 22.95 1.20 -1.38
CA HIS A 50 22.41 0.06 -2.12
C HIS A 50 20.90 0.08 -2.09
N VAL A 51 20.27 0.13 -3.27
CA VAL A 51 18.80 0.17 -3.40
C VAL A 51 18.35 -1.00 -4.27
N GLU A 52 17.41 -1.82 -3.77
CA GLU A 52 16.89 -2.96 -4.53
C GLU A 52 15.39 -3.18 -4.40
N TRP A 53 14.76 -3.64 -5.48
CA TRP A 53 13.51 -4.38 -5.41
C TRP A 53 13.81 -5.85 -5.12
N SER A 54 13.42 -6.30 -3.95
CA SER A 54 13.48 -7.72 -3.61
C SER A 54 12.30 -8.48 -4.25
N VAL A 55 12.40 -9.81 -4.35
CA VAL A 55 11.35 -10.63 -4.99
C VAL A 55 10.06 -10.76 -4.16
N ASN A 56 10.14 -10.49 -2.87
CA ASN A 56 9.01 -10.31 -1.95
C ASN A 56 9.48 -9.61 -0.67
N GLU A 57 8.56 -9.30 0.23
CA GLU A 57 8.84 -8.59 1.48
C GLU A 57 9.68 -9.41 2.47
N LYS A 58 9.56 -10.74 2.45
CA LYS A 58 10.41 -11.65 3.24
C LYS A 58 11.87 -11.52 2.82
N ALA A 59 12.15 -11.57 1.53
CA ALA A 59 13.49 -11.38 1.00
C ALA A 59 14.06 -10.00 1.32
N ALA A 60 13.25 -8.94 1.18
CA ALA A 60 13.64 -7.58 1.52
C ALA A 60 14.04 -7.46 2.99
N MET A 61 13.24 -8.03 3.90
CA MET A 61 13.51 -8.05 5.34
C MET A 61 14.83 -8.78 5.66
N GLU A 62 15.08 -9.91 5.03
CA GLU A 62 16.26 -10.75 5.26
C GLU A 62 17.55 -10.11 4.73
N VAL A 63 17.49 -9.47 3.57
CA VAL A 63 18.65 -8.72 3.02
C VAL A 63 18.95 -7.51 3.93
N GLY A 64 17.90 -6.77 4.34
CA GLY A 64 18.03 -5.66 5.28
C GLY A 64 18.64 -6.08 6.61
N ALA A 65 18.27 -7.23 7.15
CA ALA A 65 18.85 -7.77 8.38
C ALA A 65 20.36 -8.01 8.26
N GLY A 66 20.80 -8.58 7.13
CA GLY A 66 22.23 -8.83 6.86
C GLY A 66 23.04 -7.53 6.90
N ALA A 67 22.55 -6.48 6.25
CA ALA A 67 23.21 -5.16 6.26
C ALA A 67 23.23 -4.55 7.67
N ALA A 68 22.11 -4.66 8.42
CA ALA A 68 22.02 -4.15 9.79
C ALA A 68 22.97 -4.92 10.76
N TYR A 69 23.18 -6.22 10.55
CA TYR A 69 24.16 -7.00 11.32
C TYR A 69 25.60 -6.53 11.08
N ALA A 70 25.90 -6.07 9.87
CA ALA A 70 27.18 -5.46 9.54
C ALA A 70 27.37 -4.02 10.05
N GLY A 71 26.35 -3.44 10.68
CA GLY A 71 26.36 -2.10 11.25
C GLY A 71 25.85 -0.99 10.34
N ALA A 72 25.26 -1.32 9.18
CA ALA A 72 24.70 -0.33 8.27
C ALA A 72 23.30 0.11 8.70
N ARG A 73 22.98 1.41 8.55
CA ARG A 73 21.58 1.90 8.62
C ARG A 73 20.79 1.38 7.44
N THR A 74 19.68 0.72 7.73
CA THR A 74 18.90 -0.06 6.77
C THR A 74 17.44 0.31 6.79
N LEU A 75 16.89 0.59 5.61
CA LEU A 75 15.46 0.85 5.41
C LEU A 75 14.82 -0.33 4.67
N VAL A 76 13.73 -0.86 5.22
CA VAL A 76 12.90 -1.86 4.52
C VAL A 76 11.51 -1.29 4.35
N THR A 77 10.96 -1.32 3.12
CA THR A 77 9.67 -0.71 2.83
C THR A 77 8.67 -1.72 2.30
N MET A 78 7.43 -1.61 2.79
CA MET A 78 6.31 -2.44 2.35
C MET A 78 4.98 -1.79 2.70
N LYS A 79 3.90 -2.27 2.10
CA LYS A 79 2.55 -1.98 2.56
C LYS A 79 2.13 -2.95 3.67
N GLN A 80 1.04 -2.65 4.37
CA GLN A 80 0.54 -3.44 5.50
C GLN A 80 0.44 -4.94 5.25
N VAL A 81 -0.09 -5.37 4.10
CA VAL A 81 -0.22 -6.81 3.78
C VAL A 81 1.13 -7.46 3.48
N GLY A 82 2.14 -6.70 3.11
CA GLY A 82 3.51 -7.17 2.94
C GLY A 82 4.15 -7.57 4.25
N LEU A 83 3.75 -6.93 5.36
CA LEU A 83 4.20 -7.31 6.70
C LEU A 83 3.79 -8.75 7.05
N ASN A 84 2.65 -9.22 6.53
CA ASN A 84 2.23 -10.61 6.71
C ASN A 84 3.21 -11.58 6.03
N VAL A 85 3.76 -11.22 4.87
CA VAL A 85 4.78 -12.02 4.16
C VAL A 85 6.12 -11.97 4.89
N ALA A 86 6.49 -10.81 5.43
CA ALA A 86 7.73 -10.58 6.16
C ALA A 86 7.65 -10.97 7.65
N SER A 87 6.54 -11.53 8.11
CA SER A 87 6.29 -11.80 9.55
C SER A 87 7.32 -12.75 10.16
N ASP A 88 7.71 -13.80 9.46
CA ASP A 88 8.68 -14.78 9.92
C ASP A 88 10.06 -14.17 10.21
N PRO A 89 10.73 -13.48 9.26
CA PRO A 89 11.99 -12.81 9.57
C PRO A 89 11.81 -11.68 10.59
N LEU A 90 10.70 -10.92 10.58
CA LEU A 90 10.46 -9.85 11.55
C LEU A 90 10.41 -10.37 12.99
N MET A 91 9.67 -11.46 13.23
CA MET A 91 9.54 -12.07 14.56
C MET A 91 10.90 -12.59 15.06
N SER A 92 11.70 -13.17 14.18
CA SER A 92 13.05 -13.61 14.51
C SER A 92 13.99 -12.44 14.83
N LEU A 93 13.95 -11.37 14.02
CA LEU A 93 14.72 -10.15 14.23
C LEU A 93 14.38 -9.42 15.54
N ALA A 94 13.12 -9.43 15.96
CA ALA A 94 12.70 -8.86 17.24
C ALA A 94 13.48 -9.48 18.42
N TYR A 95 13.82 -10.75 18.33
CA TYR A 95 14.61 -11.48 19.34
C TYR A 95 16.12 -11.33 19.16
N MET A 96 16.59 -11.26 17.92
CA MET A 96 18.01 -11.15 17.60
C MET A 96 18.53 -9.73 17.79
N GLY A 97 17.70 -8.73 17.50
CA GLY A 97 18.09 -7.35 17.44
C GLY A 97 18.99 -7.03 16.23
N VAL A 98 19.51 -5.83 16.20
CA VAL A 98 20.35 -5.31 15.12
C VAL A 98 21.58 -4.60 15.69
N LYS A 99 22.58 -4.30 14.84
CA LYS A 99 23.75 -3.49 15.21
C LYS A 99 23.64 -2.08 14.60
N GLY A 100 23.49 -1.99 13.29
CA GLY A 100 23.11 -0.75 12.62
C GLY A 100 21.62 -0.49 12.74
N GLY A 101 21.20 0.75 12.67
CA GLY A 101 19.79 1.14 12.74
C GLY A 101 18.96 0.48 11.64
N MET A 102 17.88 -0.20 12.00
CA MET A 102 16.97 -0.82 11.05
C MET A 102 15.56 -0.28 11.24
N VAL A 103 15.08 0.42 10.22
CA VAL A 103 13.73 0.98 10.19
C VAL A 103 12.91 0.23 9.14
N ILE A 104 11.75 -0.25 9.57
CA ILE A 104 10.80 -0.99 8.73
C ILE A 104 9.59 -0.09 8.51
N VAL A 105 9.46 0.45 7.31
CA VAL A 105 8.31 1.24 6.91
C VAL A 105 7.20 0.29 6.47
N SER A 106 6.13 0.22 7.27
CA SER A 106 4.91 -0.47 6.90
C SER A 106 3.78 0.54 6.73
N ALA A 107 3.40 0.80 5.49
CA ALA A 107 2.38 1.79 5.18
C ALA A 107 0.99 1.17 5.26
N ASP A 108 0.18 1.66 6.23
CA ASP A 108 -1.20 1.22 6.43
C ASP A 108 -2.16 1.95 5.48
N ASP A 109 -3.25 1.28 5.13
CA ASP A 109 -4.24 1.76 4.17
C ASP A 109 -5.66 1.72 4.78
N PRO A 110 -5.97 2.64 5.73
CA PRO A 110 -7.28 2.77 6.33
C PRO A 110 -8.35 3.08 5.28
N GLY A 111 -9.53 2.41 5.36
CA GLY A 111 -10.54 2.50 4.33
C GLY A 111 -10.02 2.02 2.97
N PRO A 112 -9.67 0.75 2.81
CA PRO A 112 -8.68 0.26 1.83
C PRO A 112 -8.87 0.85 0.43
N ILE A 113 -7.92 1.69 0.01
CA ILE A 113 -7.92 2.35 -1.30
C ILE A 113 -7.26 1.44 -2.35
N SER A 114 -6.15 0.76 -1.96
CA SER A 114 -5.41 -0.14 -2.85
C SER A 114 -5.06 -1.49 -2.23
N SER A 115 -5.41 -1.72 -0.98
CA SER A 115 -5.15 -2.95 -0.26
C SER A 115 -6.35 -3.89 -0.23
N GLN A 116 -6.12 -5.19 -0.02
CA GLN A 116 -7.18 -6.21 -0.02
C GLN A 116 -7.85 -6.33 1.34
N THR A 117 -7.16 -5.86 2.38
CA THR A 117 -7.64 -5.91 3.76
C THR A 117 -7.31 -4.58 4.43
N GLU A 118 -8.02 -4.29 5.49
CA GLU A 118 -7.72 -3.20 6.41
C GLU A 118 -7.02 -3.80 7.63
N GLN A 119 -5.75 -3.43 7.87
CA GLN A 119 -4.92 -3.99 8.92
C GLN A 119 -4.20 -2.87 9.67
N ASP A 120 -4.09 -3.02 10.99
CA ASP A 120 -3.35 -2.11 11.85
C ASP A 120 -1.98 -2.71 12.20
N THR A 121 -0.93 -2.22 11.55
CA THR A 121 0.42 -2.73 11.80
C THR A 121 1.00 -2.29 13.14
N ARG A 122 0.41 -1.34 13.84
CA ARG A 122 0.74 -0.99 15.24
C ARG A 122 0.48 -2.18 16.16
N THR A 123 -0.66 -2.86 15.97
CA THR A 123 -1.02 -4.09 16.73
C THR A 123 -0.05 -5.22 16.41
N PHE A 124 0.39 -5.35 15.15
CA PHE A 124 1.38 -6.34 14.77
C PHE A 124 2.74 -6.09 15.45
N ALA A 125 3.19 -4.83 15.48
CA ALA A 125 4.42 -4.47 16.17
C ALA A 125 4.34 -4.67 17.69
N GLN A 126 3.19 -4.41 18.31
CA GLN A 126 2.94 -4.74 19.72
C GLN A 126 3.08 -6.25 19.95
N PHE A 127 2.53 -7.10 19.08
CA PHE A 127 2.70 -8.55 19.15
C PHE A 127 4.17 -8.96 18.98
N ALA A 128 4.90 -8.33 18.06
CA ALA A 128 6.34 -8.53 17.85
C ALA A 128 7.22 -7.86 18.93
N LYS A 129 6.64 -7.05 19.82
CA LYS A 129 7.35 -6.28 20.88
C LYS A 129 8.35 -5.26 20.34
N LEU A 130 8.07 -4.70 19.17
CA LEU A 130 8.89 -3.71 18.49
C LEU A 130 8.38 -2.28 18.75
N PRO A 131 9.28 -1.30 18.91
CA PRO A 131 8.89 0.11 18.94
C PRO A 131 8.20 0.55 17.66
N VAL A 132 7.17 1.41 17.81
CA VAL A 132 6.39 1.98 16.70
C VAL A 132 6.54 3.48 16.68
N PHE A 133 6.77 4.03 15.50
CA PHE A 133 6.78 5.45 15.19
C PHE A 133 5.67 5.74 14.17
N ASP A 134 4.70 6.57 14.55
CA ASP A 134 3.44 6.83 13.81
C ASP A 134 3.33 8.33 13.44
N PRO A 135 3.88 8.77 12.30
CA PRO A 135 3.88 10.18 11.90
C PRO A 135 2.49 10.67 11.51
N SER A 136 2.22 11.95 11.78
CA SER A 136 0.96 12.61 11.48
C SER A 136 0.95 13.47 10.22
N SER A 137 2.12 13.76 9.65
CA SER A 137 2.27 14.59 8.45
C SER A 137 3.56 14.27 7.69
N PRO A 138 3.72 14.72 6.44
CA PRO A 138 4.98 14.59 5.69
C PRO A 138 6.16 15.27 6.37
N GLU A 139 5.96 16.45 6.99
CA GLU A 139 7.00 17.20 7.70
C GLU A 139 7.52 16.41 8.90
N GLU A 140 6.59 15.86 9.67
CA GLU A 140 6.92 15.01 10.80
C GLU A 140 7.62 13.72 10.35
N ALA A 141 7.14 13.08 9.29
CA ALA A 141 7.74 11.87 8.75
C ALA A 141 9.20 12.07 8.32
N TYR A 142 9.53 13.24 7.72
CA TYR A 142 10.89 13.62 7.34
C TYR A 142 11.85 13.67 8.53
N GLN A 143 11.42 14.20 9.67
CA GLN A 143 12.26 14.33 10.87
C GLN A 143 12.27 13.01 11.66
N MET A 144 11.11 12.42 11.86
CA MET A 144 10.90 11.24 12.69
C MET A 144 11.64 10.00 12.16
N ILE A 145 11.85 9.87 10.84
CA ILE A 145 12.58 8.73 10.30
C ILE A 145 14.05 8.71 10.74
N GLY A 146 14.67 9.88 10.92
CA GLY A 146 16.01 10.02 11.48
C GLY A 146 16.07 9.56 12.93
N GLU A 147 15.14 10.04 13.76
CA GLU A 147 15.00 9.62 15.16
C GLU A 147 14.77 8.09 15.28
N ALA A 148 14.02 7.51 14.33
CA ALA A 148 13.79 6.07 14.29
C ALA A 148 15.08 5.26 14.05
N PHE A 149 15.99 5.75 13.20
CA PHE A 149 17.33 5.15 13.03
C PHE A 149 18.17 5.25 14.29
N ASP A 150 18.27 6.45 14.86
CA ASP A 150 19.03 6.69 16.09
C ASP A 150 18.51 5.84 17.25
N PHE A 151 17.18 5.74 17.37
CA PHE A 151 16.52 4.91 18.37
C PHE A 151 16.80 3.41 18.17
N SER A 152 16.74 2.94 16.92
CA SER A 152 17.04 1.57 16.55
C SER A 152 18.47 1.16 16.92
N GLU A 153 19.44 2.00 16.62
CA GLU A 153 20.88 1.79 16.98
C GLU A 153 21.09 1.79 18.48
N LYS A 154 20.60 2.82 19.15
CA LYS A 154 20.76 2.99 20.60
C LYS A 154 20.23 1.83 21.41
N TYR A 155 19.08 1.28 20.99
CA TYR A 155 18.41 0.20 21.73
C TYR A 155 18.57 -1.17 21.06
N ALA A 156 19.37 -1.26 20.01
CA ALA A 156 19.71 -2.49 19.26
C ALA A 156 18.46 -3.30 18.86
N THR A 157 17.43 -2.63 18.34
CA THR A 157 16.15 -3.24 17.97
C THR A 157 15.62 -2.65 16.67
N PRO A 158 15.04 -3.44 15.76
CA PRO A 158 14.29 -2.86 14.66
C PRO A 158 13.18 -1.93 15.17
N VAL A 159 12.86 -0.91 14.39
CA VAL A 159 11.75 0.02 14.65
C VAL A 159 10.75 -0.07 13.52
N LEU A 160 9.46 -0.22 13.85
CA LEU A 160 8.40 -0.10 12.87
C LEU A 160 8.03 1.38 12.69
N PHE A 161 8.13 1.87 11.47
CA PHE A 161 7.70 3.20 11.06
C PHE A 161 6.39 3.07 10.28
N ARG A 162 5.30 3.64 10.80
CA ARG A 162 3.94 3.36 10.32
C ARG A 162 3.26 4.62 9.78
N PRO A 163 3.52 5.04 8.54
CA PRO A 163 2.69 6.04 7.89
C PRO A 163 1.39 5.43 7.37
N THR A 164 0.33 6.23 7.27
CA THR A 164 -0.89 5.85 6.54
C THR A 164 -0.86 6.36 5.10
N THR A 165 -1.76 5.85 4.24
CA THR A 165 -1.90 6.30 2.84
C THR A 165 -1.98 7.82 2.74
N ARG A 166 -2.68 8.49 3.66
CA ARG A 166 -2.82 9.94 3.64
C ARG A 166 -1.50 10.65 3.95
N VAL A 167 -0.73 10.16 4.91
CA VAL A 167 0.62 10.70 5.19
C VAL A 167 1.54 10.43 4.00
N CYS A 168 1.52 9.23 3.42
CA CYS A 168 2.37 8.85 2.28
C CYS A 168 2.17 9.76 1.07
N HIS A 169 0.92 10.12 0.75
CA HIS A 169 0.55 10.82 -0.48
C HIS A 169 0.17 12.30 -0.29
N ALA A 170 0.11 12.81 0.93
CA ALA A 170 -0.01 14.25 1.16
C ALA A 170 1.26 14.97 0.71
N CYS A 171 1.11 16.21 0.22
CA CYS A 171 2.23 17.09 -0.12
C CYS A 171 2.35 18.21 0.90
N ALA A 172 3.58 18.46 1.33
CA ALA A 172 3.89 19.54 2.28
C ALA A 172 5.18 20.28 1.93
N SER A 173 5.33 21.47 2.48
CA SER A 173 6.55 22.27 2.34
C SER A 173 7.56 21.86 3.40
N ILE A 174 8.53 21.04 3.02
CA ILE A 174 9.56 20.48 3.91
C ILE A 174 10.78 21.39 3.93
N GLU A 175 11.24 21.76 5.12
CA GLU A 175 12.54 22.43 5.30
C GLU A 175 13.64 21.38 5.40
N LEU A 176 14.57 21.41 4.45
CA LEU A 176 15.71 20.49 4.44
C LEU A 176 16.68 20.82 5.58
N LEU A 177 16.87 19.84 6.45
CA LEU A 177 17.86 19.89 7.53
C LEU A 177 19.24 19.46 7.01
N PRO A 178 20.34 19.81 7.72
CA PRO A 178 21.67 19.30 7.39
C PRO A 178 21.74 17.78 7.46
N ASP A 179 22.61 17.20 6.63
CA ASP A 179 22.89 15.76 6.69
C ASP A 179 23.50 15.40 8.05
N VAL A 180 23.20 14.20 8.52
CA VAL A 180 23.75 13.65 9.77
C VAL A 180 25.05 12.92 9.43
N GLU A 181 26.12 13.24 10.16
CA GLU A 181 27.36 12.44 10.09
C GLU A 181 27.13 11.09 10.78
N VAL A 182 27.25 10.02 10.04
CA VAL A 182 27.08 8.64 10.54
C VAL A 182 28.40 7.91 10.35
N GLU A 183 28.82 7.16 11.36
CA GLU A 183 30.02 6.33 11.28
C GLU A 183 29.90 5.29 10.17
N GLU A 184 31.00 5.01 9.46
CA GLU A 184 31.03 3.96 8.46
C GLU A 184 30.82 2.60 9.14
N PRO A 185 30.07 1.67 8.51
CA PRO A 185 29.81 0.36 9.07
C PRO A 185 31.13 -0.40 9.34
N GLU A 186 31.29 -0.92 10.56
CA GLU A 186 32.49 -1.69 10.94
C GLU A 186 32.59 -3.05 10.20
N GLY A 187 31.51 -3.47 9.52
CA GLY A 187 31.36 -4.79 8.93
C GLY A 187 30.81 -5.83 9.91
N PHE A 188 30.62 -7.04 9.41
CA PHE A 188 30.06 -8.14 10.21
C PHE A 188 31.10 -8.70 11.17
N ILE A 189 30.78 -8.59 12.47
CA ILE A 189 31.57 -9.22 13.53
C ILE A 189 30.91 -10.53 13.92
N LYS A 190 31.63 -11.64 13.75
CA LYS A 190 31.13 -12.97 14.07
C LYS A 190 30.93 -13.13 15.59
N ASP A 191 29.69 -13.32 15.99
CA ASP A 191 29.28 -13.65 17.35
C ASP A 191 28.14 -14.68 17.28
N THR A 192 28.47 -15.94 17.47
CA THR A 192 27.51 -17.05 17.39
C THR A 192 26.44 -16.96 18.48
N MET A 193 26.77 -16.39 19.63
CA MET A 193 25.78 -16.19 20.72
C MET A 193 24.80 -15.09 20.45
N ARG A 194 25.19 -14.12 19.62
CA ARG A 194 24.33 -13.00 19.22
C ARG A 194 23.53 -13.29 17.96
N TRP A 195 24.17 -13.82 16.93
CA TRP A 195 23.60 -13.91 15.58
C TRP A 195 23.00 -15.29 15.23
N VAL A 196 23.08 -16.27 16.14
CA VAL A 196 22.45 -17.58 15.92
C VAL A 196 21.34 -17.78 16.95
N ILE A 197 20.10 -17.89 16.46
CA ILE A 197 18.94 -18.06 17.33
C ILE A 197 18.84 -19.51 17.82
N PHE A 198 18.92 -19.69 19.14
CA PHE A 198 18.71 -20.97 19.82
C PHE A 198 17.62 -20.84 20.89
N PRO A 199 16.89 -21.91 21.24
CA PRO A 199 15.82 -21.84 22.23
C PRO A 199 16.23 -21.18 23.56
N ARG A 200 17.42 -21.51 24.07
CA ARG A 200 17.96 -20.91 25.30
C ARG A 200 18.23 -19.41 25.14
N THR A 201 18.81 -19.00 24.02
CA THR A 201 19.11 -17.60 23.70
C THR A 201 17.82 -16.83 23.50
N SER A 202 16.84 -17.41 22.80
CA SER A 202 15.52 -16.81 22.60
C SER A 202 14.81 -16.49 23.91
N TYR A 203 14.83 -17.41 24.89
CA TYR A 203 14.27 -17.16 26.21
C TYR A 203 14.97 -16.00 26.93
N GLN A 204 16.31 -15.98 26.92
CA GLN A 204 17.08 -14.90 27.57
C GLN A 204 16.81 -13.55 26.89
N ASN A 205 16.71 -13.54 25.56
CA ASN A 205 16.38 -12.33 24.79
C ASN A 205 14.96 -11.89 25.07
N HIS A 206 14.00 -12.78 25.22
CA HIS A 206 12.64 -12.42 25.64
C HIS A 206 12.65 -11.65 26.96
N VAL A 207 13.36 -12.14 27.98
CA VAL A 207 13.49 -11.43 29.27
C VAL A 207 14.10 -10.03 29.08
N LYS A 208 15.11 -9.89 28.23
CA LYS A 208 15.72 -8.59 27.90
C LYS A 208 14.73 -7.65 27.18
N ILE A 209 13.94 -8.20 26.25
CA ILE A 209 12.93 -7.46 25.51
C ILE A 209 11.86 -6.89 26.44
N GLU A 210 11.34 -7.69 27.36
CA GLU A 210 10.34 -7.23 28.35
C GLU A 210 10.90 -6.09 29.21
N LYS A 211 12.15 -6.25 29.71
CA LYS A 211 12.81 -5.19 30.48
C LYS A 211 13.03 -3.93 29.63
N ARG A 212 13.56 -4.08 28.43
CA ARG A 212 13.77 -2.98 27.49
C ARG A 212 12.46 -2.21 27.22
N ASN A 213 11.38 -2.92 26.93
CA ASN A 213 10.10 -2.28 26.59
C ASN A 213 9.51 -1.52 27.79
N ALA A 214 9.72 -1.99 29.02
CA ALA A 214 9.36 -1.24 30.22
C ALA A 214 10.20 0.04 30.38
N GLU A 215 11.52 -0.03 30.16
CA GLU A 215 12.41 1.12 30.19
C GLU A 215 12.07 2.12 29.05
N LEU A 216 11.74 1.62 27.87
CA LEU A 216 11.36 2.46 26.72
C LEU A 216 10.04 3.22 26.95
N SER A 217 9.08 2.64 27.65
CA SER A 217 7.85 3.33 28.04
C SER A 217 8.13 4.60 28.86
N ASP A 218 9.09 4.51 29.80
CA ASP A 218 9.53 5.65 30.61
C ASP A 218 10.29 6.68 29.74
N ILE A 219 11.23 6.22 28.92
CA ILE A 219 12.02 7.07 28.04
C ILE A 219 11.13 7.82 27.04
N LEU A 220 10.18 7.17 26.42
CA LEU A 220 9.25 7.78 25.45
C LEU A 220 8.26 8.75 26.10
N SER A 221 8.05 8.65 27.42
CA SER A 221 7.27 9.62 28.19
C SER A 221 8.00 10.95 28.39
N GLU A 222 9.34 10.92 28.43
CA GLU A 222 10.21 12.07 28.73
C GLU A 222 11.17 12.38 27.58
N TYR A 223 10.86 11.88 26.35
CA TYR A 223 11.76 11.99 25.20
C TYR A 223 11.96 13.45 24.78
N ASP A 224 13.18 13.93 24.90
CA ASP A 224 13.64 15.29 24.59
C ASP A 224 14.67 15.34 23.44
N GLY A 225 14.61 14.37 22.51
CA GLY A 225 15.47 14.33 21.34
C GLY A 225 15.36 15.58 20.44
N ASN A 226 15.94 15.51 19.23
CA ASN A 226 15.89 16.64 18.30
C ASN A 226 14.47 17.01 17.84
N PHE A 227 13.51 16.16 18.15
CA PHE A 227 12.11 16.30 17.78
C PHE A 227 11.22 15.66 18.86
N ALA A 228 10.17 16.38 19.29
CA ALA A 228 9.21 15.87 20.27
C ALA A 228 8.33 14.80 19.66
N LEU A 229 8.55 13.52 20.03
CA LEU A 229 7.78 12.38 19.53
C LEU A 229 6.34 12.41 20.02
N ASN A 230 6.14 12.56 21.36
CA ASN A 230 4.82 12.66 21.97
C ASN A 230 4.62 14.09 22.48
N LEU A 231 3.46 14.66 22.24
CA LEU A 231 3.19 16.07 22.54
C LEU A 231 1.98 16.21 23.47
N ARG A 232 2.18 16.89 24.57
CA ARG A 232 1.12 17.36 25.48
C ARG A 232 0.93 18.86 25.31
N ALA A 233 -0.28 19.29 24.96
CA ALA A 233 -0.69 20.69 24.96
C ALA A 233 -1.76 20.88 26.05
N ASP A 234 -1.33 21.48 27.14
CA ASP A 234 -2.20 21.80 28.27
C ASP A 234 -2.87 23.17 28.08
N ILE A 235 -3.93 23.41 28.84
CA ILE A 235 -4.50 24.74 28.98
C ILE A 235 -3.46 25.60 29.71
N PRO A 236 -3.13 26.84 29.21
CA PRO A 236 -2.31 27.77 29.96
C PRO A 236 -2.87 27.98 31.38
N GLU A 237 -2.00 28.00 32.40
CA GLU A 237 -2.43 28.17 33.81
C GLU A 237 -3.30 29.42 34.00
N GLU A 238 -3.07 30.48 33.20
CA GLU A 238 -3.90 31.70 33.19
C GLU A 238 -5.35 31.46 32.76
N ALA A 239 -5.63 30.49 31.89
CA ALA A 239 -6.99 30.09 31.52
C ALA A 239 -7.64 29.14 32.55
N ALA A 240 -6.85 28.43 33.33
CA ALA A 240 -7.31 27.55 34.40
C ALA A 240 -7.68 28.34 35.69
N SER A 241 -7.08 29.52 35.91
CA SER A 241 -7.35 30.39 37.06
C SER A 241 -8.60 31.24 36.94
N GLY A 242 -9.20 31.32 35.75
CA GLY A 242 -10.44 32.10 35.53
C GLY A 242 -10.27 33.62 35.67
N GLU A 243 -9.04 34.14 35.59
CA GLU A 243 -8.71 35.56 35.83
C GLU A 243 -8.25 36.33 34.58
N SER A 244 -8.89 36.17 33.44
CA SER A 244 -8.73 37.14 32.35
C SER A 244 -9.90 37.17 31.36
N ILE A 245 -11.08 37.45 31.88
CA ILE A 245 -12.10 38.15 31.08
C ILE A 245 -12.34 39.48 31.81
N SER A 246 -11.98 40.57 31.12
CA SER A 246 -12.10 41.96 31.63
C SER A 246 -13.40 42.15 32.36
N GLU A 247 -13.29 42.69 33.60
CA GLU A 247 -14.38 43.22 34.40
C GLU A 247 -15.10 44.34 33.64
N LYS A 248 -16.01 44.03 32.72
CA LYS A 248 -17.11 44.91 32.39
C LYS A 248 -18.29 44.03 31.99
N GLU A 249 -19.34 44.11 32.86
CA GLU A 249 -20.67 43.60 32.66
C GLU A 249 -20.92 42.09 32.92
N VAL A 250 -20.75 41.63 34.16
CA VAL A 250 -21.56 40.53 34.66
C VAL A 250 -22.23 40.98 35.98
N SER A 251 -23.54 41.06 35.95
CA SER A 251 -24.40 41.38 37.11
C SER A 251 -24.12 40.34 38.23
N GLN A 252 -23.94 40.83 39.46
CA GLN A 252 -23.87 40.09 40.71
C GLN A 252 -25.15 39.24 40.88
N ASN A 253 -25.16 37.99 40.45
CA ASN A 253 -26.03 36.90 40.97
C ASN A 253 -25.87 35.63 40.08
N ASP A 254 -24.69 35.01 40.07
CA ASP A 254 -24.63 33.60 39.69
C ASP A 254 -23.51 32.90 40.45
N THR A 255 -23.87 32.37 41.62
CA THR A 255 -22.99 31.50 42.44
C THR A 255 -23.14 30.03 42.08
N SER A 256 -23.36 29.71 40.81
CA SER A 256 -23.30 28.35 40.28
C SER A 256 -22.13 28.24 39.28
N ARG A 257 -20.88 28.12 39.79
CA ARG A 257 -19.82 27.41 39.03
C ARG A 257 -20.32 25.96 38.88
N GLY A 258 -21.07 25.69 37.81
CA GLY A 258 -21.50 24.35 37.47
C GLY A 258 -20.28 23.45 37.30
N ASP A 259 -20.30 22.30 37.97
CA ASP A 259 -19.36 21.18 37.81
C ASP A 259 -19.40 20.63 36.37
N PHE A 260 -18.84 21.36 35.41
CA PHE A 260 -18.68 20.84 34.07
C PHE A 260 -17.38 20.02 34.00
N PRO A 261 -17.43 18.78 33.46
CA PRO A 261 -16.25 17.93 33.36
C PRO A 261 -15.18 18.59 32.45
N ARG A 262 -13.93 18.52 32.89
CA ARG A 262 -12.78 18.93 32.09
C ARG A 262 -12.57 17.89 30.96
N LYS A 263 -12.84 18.28 29.73
CA LYS A 263 -12.77 17.43 28.56
C LYS A 263 -11.42 17.55 27.88
N GLY A 264 -10.84 16.42 27.49
CA GLY A 264 -9.58 16.35 26.78
C GLY A 264 -9.64 15.43 25.55
N ILE A 265 -8.68 15.60 24.66
CA ILE A 265 -8.56 14.83 23.41
C ILE A 265 -7.25 14.05 23.43
N VAL A 266 -7.29 12.77 23.01
CA VAL A 266 -6.07 11.99 22.72
C VAL A 266 -6.13 11.51 21.28
N THR A 267 -5.00 11.63 20.56
CA THR A 267 -4.97 11.30 19.13
C THR A 267 -3.60 10.73 18.71
N SER A 268 -3.58 10.00 17.59
CA SER A 268 -2.37 9.45 16.97
C SER A 268 -2.40 9.53 15.44
N GLY A 269 -1.22 9.41 14.81
CA GLY A 269 -1.08 9.41 13.37
C GLY A 269 -1.74 10.59 12.69
N ILE A 270 -2.28 10.40 11.50
CA ILE A 270 -2.93 11.45 10.70
C ILE A 270 -4.13 12.10 11.39
N SER A 271 -4.80 11.38 12.31
CA SER A 271 -5.91 11.93 13.08
C SER A 271 -5.50 13.16 13.89
N TYR A 272 -4.23 13.26 14.29
CA TYR A 272 -3.70 14.46 14.93
C TYR A 272 -3.77 15.69 14.02
N ALA A 273 -3.34 15.58 12.78
CA ALA A 273 -3.37 16.68 11.83
C ALA A 273 -4.81 17.19 11.61
N TYR A 274 -5.76 16.28 11.39
CA TYR A 274 -7.18 16.62 11.24
C TYR A 274 -7.78 17.22 12.52
N THR A 275 -7.41 16.69 13.68
CA THR A 275 -7.87 17.23 14.98
C THR A 275 -7.39 18.67 15.15
N ARG A 276 -6.13 18.96 14.87
CA ARG A 276 -5.55 20.31 14.96
C ARG A 276 -6.21 21.32 14.05
N GLU A 277 -6.75 20.89 12.93
CA GLU A 277 -7.45 21.76 11.97
C GLU A 277 -8.83 22.19 12.47
N VAL A 278 -9.53 21.33 13.22
CA VAL A 278 -10.95 21.55 13.56
C VAL A 278 -11.23 21.69 15.06
N MET A 279 -10.26 21.44 15.94
CA MET A 279 -10.49 21.54 17.37
C MET A 279 -10.53 23.01 17.84
N PRO A 280 -11.40 23.35 18.81
CA PRO A 280 -11.40 24.66 19.42
C PRO A 280 -10.13 24.92 20.24
N ASP A 281 -9.74 26.20 20.35
CA ASP A 281 -8.66 26.62 21.24
C ASP A 281 -9.01 26.31 22.71
N GLY A 282 -7.97 26.01 23.50
CA GLY A 282 -8.09 25.79 24.94
C GLY A 282 -8.59 24.40 25.37
N VAL A 283 -8.78 23.47 24.43
CA VAL A 283 -9.03 22.06 24.76
C VAL A 283 -7.71 21.31 24.96
N PRO A 284 -7.49 20.63 26.10
CA PRO A 284 -6.30 19.82 26.33
C PRO A 284 -6.14 18.74 25.26
N LEU A 285 -4.94 18.59 24.72
CA LEU A 285 -4.62 17.63 23.68
C LEU A 285 -3.38 16.83 24.02
N LEU A 286 -3.47 15.50 23.90
CA LEU A 286 -2.33 14.60 23.95
C LEU A 286 -2.17 13.91 22.59
N LYS A 287 -1.02 14.06 21.98
CA LYS A 287 -0.59 13.34 20.77
C LYS A 287 0.29 12.17 21.14
N ILE A 288 -0.03 10.98 20.65
CA ILE A 288 0.76 9.77 20.78
C ILE A 288 1.33 9.40 19.40
N SER A 289 2.62 9.64 19.20
CA SER A 289 3.35 9.21 17.99
C SER A 289 4.14 7.92 18.19
N THR A 290 4.25 7.44 19.44
CA THR A 290 4.89 6.16 19.77
C THR A 290 3.91 5.26 20.49
N PRO A 291 2.95 4.63 19.77
CA PRO A 291 1.89 3.83 20.37
C PRO A 291 2.38 2.51 21.00
N HIS A 292 3.63 2.10 20.73
CA HIS A 292 4.29 0.98 21.41
C HIS A 292 5.82 1.15 21.44
N PRO A 293 6.53 0.92 22.59
CA PRO A 293 5.94 0.88 23.93
C PRO A 293 5.23 2.18 24.27
N PHE A 294 4.08 2.05 24.92
CA PHE A 294 3.22 3.22 25.20
C PHE A 294 3.84 4.17 26.23
N PRO A 295 3.81 5.50 26.06
CA PRO A 295 4.38 6.47 27.01
C PRO A 295 3.48 6.61 28.25
N GLU A 296 3.57 5.63 29.16
CA GLU A 296 2.63 5.45 30.26
C GLU A 296 2.63 6.61 31.27
N LYS A 297 3.82 7.15 31.61
CA LYS A 297 3.90 8.29 32.56
C LYS A 297 3.23 9.53 32.00
N LEU A 298 3.55 9.90 30.75
CA LEU A 298 2.97 11.05 30.07
C LEU A 298 1.44 10.95 29.97
N ALA A 299 0.94 9.78 29.59
CA ALA A 299 -0.49 9.55 29.49
C ALA A 299 -1.18 9.56 30.86
N LYS A 300 -0.55 8.99 31.91
CA LYS A 300 -1.06 9.04 33.29
C LYS A 300 -1.22 10.49 33.76
N GLU A 301 -0.16 11.31 33.64
CA GLU A 301 -0.19 12.72 34.03
C GLU A 301 -1.26 13.51 33.26
N TYR A 302 -1.45 13.21 31.97
CA TYR A 302 -2.53 13.82 31.19
C TYR A 302 -3.91 13.44 31.70
N LEU A 303 -4.14 12.13 31.97
CA LEU A 303 -5.43 11.63 32.47
C LEU A 303 -5.78 12.16 33.88
N GLU A 304 -4.79 12.46 34.72
CA GLU A 304 -5.00 13.10 36.03
C GLU A 304 -5.51 14.55 35.90
N GLY A 305 -5.26 15.20 34.75
CA GLY A 305 -5.67 16.57 34.46
C GLY A 305 -7.09 16.71 33.87
N VAL A 306 -7.78 15.64 33.52
CA VAL A 306 -9.07 15.66 32.81
C VAL A 306 -10.09 14.69 33.44
N ASP A 307 -11.37 14.95 33.23
CA ASP A 307 -12.47 14.10 33.74
C ASP A 307 -13.07 13.20 32.64
N GLU A 308 -13.04 13.66 31.40
CA GLU A 308 -13.53 12.95 30.23
C GLU A 308 -12.54 13.10 29.07
N VAL A 309 -12.31 12.02 28.31
CA VAL A 309 -11.38 11.97 27.18
C VAL A 309 -12.06 11.37 25.95
N LEU A 310 -11.92 12.01 24.81
CA LEU A 310 -12.24 11.41 23.51
C LEU A 310 -10.94 10.97 22.82
N VAL A 311 -10.90 9.71 22.39
CA VAL A 311 -9.78 9.13 21.63
C VAL A 311 -10.10 9.11 20.15
N LEU A 312 -9.24 9.76 19.36
CA LEU A 312 -9.36 9.87 17.91
C LEU A 312 -8.17 9.18 17.25
N GLU A 313 -8.37 7.96 16.80
CA GLU A 313 -7.37 7.14 16.11
C GLU A 313 -8.00 6.36 14.95
N GLU A 314 -7.19 5.95 13.98
CA GLU A 314 -7.64 5.08 12.89
C GLU A 314 -7.46 3.61 13.24
N LEU A 315 -8.16 2.73 12.51
CA LEU A 315 -8.06 1.27 12.61
C LEU A 315 -8.39 0.73 14.01
N ASP A 316 -7.50 -0.03 14.63
CA ASP A 316 -7.74 -0.67 15.92
C ASP A 316 -7.72 0.33 17.09
N PRO A 317 -8.50 0.09 18.15
CA PRO A 317 -8.51 0.94 19.35
C PRO A 317 -7.26 0.70 20.22
N MET A 318 -6.08 0.95 19.69
CA MET A 318 -4.82 0.67 20.37
C MET A 318 -4.52 1.69 21.47
N VAL A 319 -4.63 2.98 21.15
CA VAL A 319 -4.43 4.06 22.12
C VAL A 319 -5.53 4.04 23.18
N GLU A 320 -6.78 3.84 22.78
CA GLU A 320 -7.91 3.74 23.71
C GLU A 320 -7.73 2.61 24.73
N ARG A 321 -7.28 1.42 24.28
CA ARG A 321 -7.00 0.27 25.18
C ARG A 321 -5.89 0.58 26.19
N GLU A 322 -4.83 1.25 25.77
CA GLU A 322 -3.73 1.63 26.66
C GLU A 322 -4.17 2.66 27.69
N LEU A 323 -4.96 3.66 27.29
CA LEU A 323 -5.52 4.64 28.24
C LEU A 323 -6.47 3.98 29.25
N LEU A 324 -7.32 3.06 28.82
CA LEU A 324 -8.19 2.28 29.70
C LEU A 324 -7.35 1.41 30.67
N ARG A 325 -6.27 0.79 30.20
CA ARG A 325 -5.34 0.03 31.03
C ARG A 325 -4.70 0.92 32.10
N ILE A 326 -4.25 2.13 31.72
CA ILE A 326 -3.64 3.10 32.64
C ILE A 326 -4.67 3.59 33.66
N ALA A 327 -5.86 4.00 33.22
CA ALA A 327 -6.93 4.44 34.09
C ALA A 327 -7.28 3.35 35.14
N GLY A 328 -7.40 2.09 34.73
CA GLY A 328 -7.64 0.95 35.62
C GLY A 328 -6.47 0.69 36.57
N LYS A 329 -5.22 0.68 36.06
CA LYS A 329 -4.01 0.43 36.87
C LYS A 329 -3.80 1.44 37.99
N TYR A 330 -4.10 2.72 37.72
CA TYR A 330 -3.90 3.80 38.69
C TYR A 330 -5.18 4.28 39.36
N HIS A 331 -6.32 3.60 39.15
CA HIS A 331 -7.64 3.92 39.69
C HIS A 331 -8.08 5.37 39.41
N LEU A 332 -7.82 5.87 38.19
CA LEU A 332 -8.18 7.22 37.81
C LEU A 332 -9.68 7.29 37.46
N PRO A 333 -10.43 8.30 37.98
CA PRO A 333 -11.88 8.40 37.78
C PRO A 333 -12.26 9.02 36.39
N VAL A 334 -11.39 8.96 35.42
CA VAL A 334 -11.58 9.51 34.09
C VAL A 334 -12.47 8.61 33.23
N LYS A 335 -13.40 9.21 32.46
CA LYS A 335 -14.18 8.49 31.47
C LYS A 335 -13.49 8.58 30.11
N ILE A 336 -13.30 7.45 29.45
CA ILE A 336 -12.65 7.35 28.17
C ILE A 336 -13.66 6.93 27.11
N TYR A 337 -13.78 7.73 26.07
CA TYR A 337 -14.68 7.55 24.94
C TYR A 337 -13.87 7.34 23.66
N GLY A 338 -14.31 6.45 22.80
CA GLY A 338 -13.65 6.13 21.54
C GLY A 338 -14.39 5.03 20.79
N LYS A 339 -13.63 4.16 20.13
CA LYS A 339 -14.14 3.03 19.35
C LYS A 339 -14.84 1.97 20.20
N LEU A 340 -14.24 1.61 21.33
CA LEU A 340 -14.77 0.59 22.25
C LEU A 340 -16.10 0.99 22.90
N THR A 341 -16.32 2.29 23.00
CA THR A 341 -17.57 2.86 23.53
C THR A 341 -18.56 3.25 22.43
N GLY A 342 -18.22 3.04 21.17
CA GLY A 342 -19.06 3.34 20.02
C GLY A 342 -19.19 4.84 19.70
N HIS A 343 -18.28 5.69 20.20
CA HIS A 343 -18.31 7.12 19.97
C HIS A 343 -17.52 7.56 18.73
N THR A 344 -16.61 6.74 18.26
CA THR A 344 -15.88 6.90 17.00
C THR A 344 -16.01 5.62 16.17
N LYS A 345 -15.85 5.74 14.85
CA LYS A 345 -16.01 4.60 13.94
C LYS A 345 -14.88 3.57 14.08
N ASN A 346 -15.22 2.29 13.88
CA ASN A 346 -14.29 1.18 14.06
C ASN A 346 -13.47 0.81 12.81
N ALA A 347 -13.82 1.35 11.63
CA ALA A 347 -13.18 1.02 10.37
C ALA A 347 -13.09 2.25 9.48
N GLY A 348 -12.20 2.20 8.50
CA GLY A 348 -12.00 3.26 7.53
C GLY A 348 -11.11 4.39 8.05
N GLU A 349 -10.74 5.28 7.13
CA GLU A 349 -9.95 6.48 7.42
C GLU A 349 -10.76 7.55 8.14
N ASN A 350 -10.11 8.33 8.99
CA ASN A 350 -10.68 9.55 9.52
C ASN A 350 -10.60 10.67 8.47
N THR A 351 -11.52 11.64 8.56
CA THR A 351 -11.50 12.86 7.77
C THR A 351 -11.72 14.06 8.69
N THR A 352 -11.42 15.25 8.21
CA THR A 352 -11.68 16.50 8.94
C THR A 352 -13.16 16.59 9.36
N GLU A 353 -14.09 16.20 8.46
CA GLU A 353 -15.54 16.22 8.73
C GLU A 353 -15.92 15.20 9.80
N SER A 354 -15.38 13.96 9.72
CA SER A 354 -15.71 12.92 10.71
C SER A 354 -15.22 13.32 12.10
N ILE A 355 -13.99 13.83 12.19
CA ILE A 355 -13.40 14.31 13.45
C ILE A 355 -14.14 15.53 13.97
N HIS A 356 -14.50 16.48 13.10
CA HIS A 356 -15.30 17.64 13.51
C HIS A 356 -16.63 17.22 14.14
N GLY A 357 -17.35 16.29 13.49
CA GLY A 357 -18.60 15.75 14.03
C GLY A 357 -18.43 15.01 15.37
N ASP A 358 -17.34 14.25 15.53
CA ASP A 358 -17.03 13.56 16.80
C ASP A 358 -16.71 14.57 17.90
N LEU A 359 -15.94 15.62 17.60
CA LEU A 359 -15.61 16.71 18.52
C LEU A 359 -16.85 17.53 18.92
N GLU A 360 -17.69 17.91 17.95
CA GLU A 360 -18.94 18.63 18.25
C GLU A 360 -19.82 17.84 19.22
N ARG A 361 -20.02 16.53 18.98
CA ARG A 361 -20.80 15.66 19.88
C ARG A 361 -20.17 15.56 21.27
N PHE A 362 -18.86 15.39 21.35
CA PHE A 362 -18.16 15.28 22.61
C PHE A 362 -18.13 16.59 23.40
N LEU A 363 -17.84 17.71 22.76
CA LEU A 363 -17.69 19.02 23.41
C LEU A 363 -19.01 19.73 23.73
N SER A 364 -20.13 19.38 23.02
CA SER A 364 -21.42 20.01 23.26
C SER A 364 -21.90 19.84 24.71
N ARG A 365 -22.47 20.91 25.27
CA ARG A 365 -23.04 20.94 26.63
C ARG A 365 -24.41 20.26 26.62
N GLY A 366 -24.54 19.03 27.13
CA GLY A 366 -25.84 18.37 27.33
C GLY A 366 -25.75 16.84 27.36
N ASN A 367 -26.70 16.19 28.03
CA ASN A 367 -26.79 14.74 28.29
C ASN A 367 -26.96 13.85 27.05
N GLY A 368 -26.51 14.28 25.87
CA GLY A 368 -26.72 13.57 24.61
C GLY A 368 -25.65 12.54 24.22
N PHE A 369 -24.62 12.32 25.07
CA PHE A 369 -23.55 11.34 24.78
C PHE A 369 -23.92 9.93 25.27
N LEU A 370 -25.20 9.59 25.28
CA LEU A 370 -25.69 8.28 25.68
C LEU A 370 -26.03 7.44 24.45
N THR A 371 -25.29 6.34 24.30
CA THR A 371 -25.47 5.24 23.33
C THR A 371 -25.15 5.57 21.87
N GLY A 372 -23.97 5.20 21.43
CA GLY A 372 -23.54 5.28 20.05
C GLY A 372 -24.26 4.26 19.15
N ASP A 373 -25.30 4.72 18.46
CA ASP A 373 -25.82 4.02 17.31
C ASP A 373 -25.10 4.56 16.05
N THR A 374 -24.04 3.89 15.66
CA THR A 374 -23.24 4.22 14.46
C THR A 374 -24.04 4.13 13.17
N SER A 375 -25.22 3.48 13.19
CA SER A 375 -26.13 3.38 12.04
C SER A 375 -26.81 4.70 11.70
N GLN A 376 -26.81 5.69 12.62
CA GLN A 376 -27.41 7.00 12.37
C GLN A 376 -26.41 8.03 11.81
N THR A 377 -25.11 7.77 11.91
CA THR A 377 -24.08 8.72 11.44
C THR A 377 -24.06 8.83 9.90
N GLU A 378 -24.23 7.72 9.20
CA GLU A 378 -24.30 7.73 7.72
C GLU A 378 -25.58 8.40 7.19
N LYS A 379 -26.70 8.29 7.95
CA LYS A 379 -27.97 8.96 7.58
C LYS A 379 -27.99 10.44 7.94
N ALA A 380 -27.34 10.84 9.04
CA ALA A 380 -27.31 12.24 9.48
C ALA A 380 -26.45 13.14 8.56
N VAL A 381 -25.39 12.60 7.96
CA VAL A 381 -24.59 13.32 6.95
C VAL A 381 -25.38 13.48 5.65
N ALA A 382 -26.20 12.48 5.27
CA ALA A 382 -27.05 12.56 4.08
C ALA A 382 -28.27 13.52 4.26
N GLU A 383 -28.82 13.66 5.49
CA GLU A 383 -29.99 14.51 5.75
C GLU A 383 -29.62 15.99 6.02
N LYS A 384 -28.44 16.29 6.61
CA LYS A 384 -28.02 17.68 6.86
C LYS A 384 -27.56 18.45 5.63
N THR A 385 -27.32 17.77 4.51
CA THR A 385 -27.05 18.42 3.22
C THR A 385 -28.33 18.87 2.51
N ALA A 386 -29.54 18.54 3.03
CA ALA A 386 -30.82 18.87 2.42
C ALA A 386 -31.44 20.21 2.89
N ASP A 387 -31.00 20.79 4.03
CA ASP A 387 -31.61 21.97 4.61
C ASP A 387 -30.68 23.19 4.70
N LYS A 388 -30.20 23.67 3.56
CA LYS A 388 -29.73 25.05 3.42
C LYS A 388 -30.37 25.68 2.16
N GLU A 389 -31.57 26.10 2.28
CA GLU A 389 -32.17 27.08 1.35
C GLU A 389 -31.46 28.42 1.51
N GLY A 390 -30.85 28.91 0.44
CA GLY A 390 -30.55 30.32 0.30
C GLY A 390 -29.15 30.73 -0.17
N THR A 391 -28.58 30.03 -1.14
CA THR A 391 -27.72 30.66 -2.17
C THR A 391 -27.74 29.77 -3.40
N SER A 392 -27.97 30.35 -4.57
CA SER A 392 -27.93 29.68 -5.88
C SER A 392 -26.56 29.07 -6.14
N GLN A 393 -26.32 27.89 -5.54
CA GLN A 393 -25.23 27.00 -5.96
C GLN A 393 -25.87 26.02 -6.95
N THR A 394 -25.42 26.04 -8.18
CA THR A 394 -25.63 24.96 -9.14
C THR A 394 -25.24 23.67 -8.46
N GLN A 395 -26.20 22.82 -8.10
CA GLN A 395 -25.92 21.49 -7.60
C GLN A 395 -25.03 20.79 -8.63
N ALA A 396 -23.82 20.39 -8.21
CA ALA A 396 -22.98 19.53 -9.03
C ALA A 396 -23.79 18.26 -9.34
N PRO A 397 -23.86 17.81 -10.61
CA PRO A 397 -24.59 16.60 -10.94
C PRO A 397 -23.98 15.41 -10.18
N GLU A 398 -24.84 14.56 -9.62
CA GLU A 398 -24.37 13.28 -9.03
C GLU A 398 -23.55 12.53 -10.07
N LEU A 399 -22.27 12.33 -9.79
CA LEU A 399 -21.38 11.59 -10.66
C LEU A 399 -21.66 10.09 -10.51
N PRO A 400 -21.85 9.36 -11.62
CA PRO A 400 -22.05 7.93 -11.53
C PRO A 400 -20.80 7.25 -10.99
N VAL A 401 -20.97 6.29 -10.07
CA VAL A 401 -19.90 5.43 -9.58
C VAL A 401 -19.26 4.69 -10.76
N ARG A 402 -17.96 4.84 -10.93
CA ARG A 402 -17.17 4.18 -11.98
C ARG A 402 -16.21 3.18 -11.35
N PRO A 403 -16.60 1.89 -11.22
CA PRO A 403 -15.71 0.88 -10.69
C PRO A 403 -14.47 0.73 -11.60
N PRO A 404 -13.31 0.33 -11.05
CA PRO A 404 -12.12 0.07 -11.84
C PRO A 404 -12.37 -1.08 -12.84
N VAL A 405 -11.85 -0.94 -14.05
CA VAL A 405 -11.94 -1.94 -15.11
C VAL A 405 -10.59 -2.11 -15.81
N LEU A 406 -10.39 -3.25 -16.48
CA LEU A 406 -9.22 -3.44 -17.33
C LEU A 406 -9.14 -2.32 -18.38
N CYS A 407 -7.94 -1.79 -18.60
CA CYS A 407 -7.69 -0.71 -19.57
C CYS A 407 -8.14 -1.07 -20.98
N ALA A 408 -8.42 -0.08 -21.82
CA ALA A 408 -8.60 -0.31 -23.25
C ALA A 408 -7.30 -0.84 -23.85
N GLY A 409 -7.35 -1.96 -24.57
CA GLY A 409 -6.17 -2.61 -25.12
C GLY A 409 -5.37 -3.48 -24.16
N CYS A 410 -5.83 -3.66 -22.92
CA CYS A 410 -5.16 -4.51 -21.93
C CYS A 410 -4.99 -5.95 -22.43
N PRO A 411 -3.77 -6.52 -22.47
CA PRO A 411 -3.55 -7.91 -22.91
C PRO A 411 -4.24 -8.95 -22.01
N HIS A 412 -4.39 -8.67 -20.72
CA HIS A 412 -5.11 -9.56 -19.81
C HIS A 412 -6.57 -9.79 -20.25
N ARG A 413 -7.22 -8.78 -20.84
CA ARG A 413 -8.56 -8.91 -21.42
C ARG A 413 -8.61 -9.99 -22.50
N ALA A 414 -7.61 -10.00 -23.38
CA ALA A 414 -7.48 -10.98 -24.43
C ALA A 414 -7.21 -12.39 -23.88
N SER A 415 -6.30 -12.49 -22.87
CA SER A 415 -5.99 -13.74 -22.20
C SER A 415 -7.23 -14.38 -21.57
N PHE A 416 -8.00 -13.63 -20.78
CA PHE A 416 -9.23 -14.09 -20.18
C PHE A 416 -10.28 -14.48 -21.23
N TYR A 417 -10.44 -13.69 -22.27
CA TYR A 417 -11.38 -13.97 -23.33
C TYR A 417 -11.01 -15.25 -24.12
N ALA A 418 -9.74 -15.50 -24.35
CA ALA A 418 -9.26 -16.72 -24.99
C ALA A 418 -9.60 -17.96 -24.16
N VAL A 419 -9.35 -17.92 -22.84
CA VAL A 419 -9.70 -19.01 -21.91
C VAL A 419 -11.22 -19.20 -21.86
N LYS A 420 -11.99 -18.13 -21.68
CA LYS A 420 -13.47 -18.16 -21.67
C LYS A 420 -14.03 -18.82 -22.94
N ARG A 421 -13.51 -18.46 -24.10
CA ARG A 421 -13.93 -19.01 -25.38
C ARG A 421 -13.59 -20.50 -25.51
N ALA A 422 -12.39 -20.90 -25.07
CA ALA A 422 -11.94 -22.30 -25.10
C ALA A 422 -12.73 -23.21 -24.17
N MET A 423 -13.17 -22.65 -23.02
CA MET A 423 -13.88 -23.38 -21.96
C MET A 423 -15.40 -23.33 -22.07
N LYS A 424 -15.95 -22.68 -23.13
CA LYS A 424 -17.40 -22.56 -23.31
C LYS A 424 -18.08 -23.93 -23.29
N GLY A 425 -19.01 -24.13 -22.34
CA GLY A 425 -19.76 -25.36 -22.15
C GLY A 425 -19.02 -26.49 -21.41
N LYS A 426 -17.83 -26.24 -20.88
CA LYS A 426 -17.07 -27.14 -20.02
C LYS A 426 -17.12 -26.69 -18.57
N LYS A 427 -17.03 -27.60 -17.60
CA LYS A 427 -16.92 -27.30 -16.19
C LYS A 427 -15.46 -26.83 -15.92
N ALA A 428 -15.30 -25.60 -15.46
CA ALA A 428 -14.00 -25.02 -15.13
C ALA A 428 -14.10 -24.06 -13.95
N VAL A 429 -13.03 -23.94 -13.18
CA VAL A 429 -12.86 -22.95 -12.12
C VAL A 429 -11.67 -22.04 -12.44
N PHE A 430 -11.83 -20.74 -12.22
CA PHE A 430 -10.87 -19.72 -12.55
C PHE A 430 -10.30 -19.10 -11.27
N CYS A 431 -9.23 -19.69 -10.74
CA CYS A 431 -8.55 -19.20 -9.55
C CYS A 431 -7.71 -17.99 -9.96
N GLY A 432 -8.07 -16.84 -9.42
CA GLY A 432 -7.39 -15.58 -9.67
C GLY A 432 -6.33 -15.29 -8.64
N ASP A 433 -5.65 -14.20 -8.89
CA ASP A 433 -4.55 -13.68 -8.08
C ASP A 433 -4.61 -12.15 -8.03
N ILE A 434 -3.75 -11.52 -7.26
CA ILE A 434 -3.73 -10.08 -7.03
C ILE A 434 -2.84 -9.37 -8.04
N GLY A 435 -3.45 -8.47 -8.80
CA GLY A 435 -2.81 -7.65 -9.83
C GLY A 435 -3.88 -6.97 -10.68
N CYS A 436 -3.49 -6.25 -11.74
CA CYS A 436 -4.46 -5.67 -12.70
C CYS A 436 -5.43 -6.71 -13.24
N TYR A 437 -5.01 -7.96 -13.33
CA TYR A 437 -5.80 -9.08 -13.83
C TYR A 437 -6.88 -9.56 -12.85
N THR A 438 -6.85 -9.17 -11.55
CA THR A 438 -7.99 -9.35 -10.65
C THR A 438 -9.26 -8.72 -11.22
N LEU A 439 -9.12 -7.63 -11.99
CA LEU A 439 -10.23 -6.97 -12.68
C LEU A 439 -10.88 -7.83 -13.79
N GLY A 440 -10.33 -9.00 -14.07
CA GLY A 440 -10.96 -10.02 -14.92
C GLY A 440 -12.25 -10.62 -14.32
N ASN A 441 -12.53 -10.39 -13.03
CA ASN A 441 -13.80 -10.75 -12.39
C ASN A 441 -14.98 -9.91 -12.88
N ALA A 442 -14.71 -8.69 -13.38
CA ALA A 442 -15.77 -7.80 -13.83
C ALA A 442 -16.47 -8.31 -15.09
N MET A 443 -17.80 -8.12 -15.10
CA MET A 443 -18.59 -8.40 -16.31
C MET A 443 -18.09 -7.57 -17.49
N PRO A 444 -18.08 -8.09 -18.72
CA PRO A 444 -18.63 -9.39 -19.13
C PRO A 444 -17.63 -10.54 -19.11
N LEU A 445 -16.39 -10.33 -18.66
CA LEU A 445 -15.38 -11.40 -18.62
C LEU A 445 -15.77 -12.48 -17.64
N ASP A 446 -15.93 -12.13 -16.36
CA ASP A 446 -16.31 -13.08 -15.30
C ASP A 446 -15.38 -14.30 -15.27
N MET A 447 -14.07 -14.03 -15.14
CA MET A 447 -12.98 -15.00 -15.30
C MET A 447 -12.07 -15.11 -14.06
N VAL A 448 -12.59 -14.70 -12.90
CA VAL A 448 -11.90 -14.83 -11.60
C VAL A 448 -12.93 -15.26 -10.57
N ASP A 449 -12.90 -16.53 -10.21
CA ASP A 449 -13.83 -17.15 -9.25
C ASP A 449 -13.31 -17.04 -7.81
N THR A 450 -11.98 -17.04 -7.63
CA THR A 450 -11.33 -16.91 -6.32
C THR A 450 -10.20 -15.91 -6.38
N CYS A 451 -9.99 -15.16 -5.30
CA CYS A 451 -8.83 -14.28 -5.14
C CYS A 451 -8.61 -14.06 -3.64
N LEU A 452 -7.47 -14.50 -3.08
CA LEU A 452 -7.17 -14.43 -1.65
C LEU A 452 -5.96 -13.52 -1.38
N CYS A 453 -4.76 -13.94 -1.78
CA CYS A 453 -3.50 -13.20 -1.61
C CYS A 453 -2.56 -13.48 -2.79
N MET A 454 -1.44 -12.75 -2.90
CA MET A 454 -0.51 -12.89 -4.01
C MET A 454 0.06 -14.32 -4.08
N GLY A 455 -0.14 -14.98 -5.23
CA GLY A 455 0.28 -16.36 -5.49
C GLY A 455 -0.70 -17.45 -5.05
N ALA A 456 -1.69 -17.13 -4.22
CA ALA A 456 -2.64 -18.11 -3.67
C ALA A 456 -3.50 -18.78 -4.74
N GLY A 457 -3.72 -18.16 -5.89
CA GLY A 457 -4.49 -18.78 -6.97
C GLY A 457 -3.91 -20.12 -7.41
N VAL A 458 -2.59 -20.28 -7.38
CA VAL A 458 -1.91 -21.52 -7.73
C VAL A 458 -2.20 -22.64 -6.73
N THR A 459 -2.23 -22.32 -5.44
CA THR A 459 -2.48 -23.30 -4.36
C THR A 459 -3.98 -23.58 -4.16
N ILE A 460 -4.84 -22.59 -4.34
CA ILE A 460 -6.30 -22.76 -4.32
C ILE A 460 -6.74 -23.70 -5.43
N ALA A 461 -6.21 -23.55 -6.65
CA ALA A 461 -6.50 -24.45 -7.77
C ALA A 461 -6.16 -25.91 -7.45
N GLN A 462 -5.08 -26.17 -6.74
CA GLN A 462 -4.70 -27.50 -6.28
C GLN A 462 -5.73 -28.09 -5.31
N GLY A 463 -6.12 -27.30 -4.29
CA GLY A 463 -7.10 -27.74 -3.30
C GLY A 463 -8.48 -28.03 -3.91
N LEU A 464 -8.92 -27.21 -4.85
CA LEU A 464 -10.17 -27.39 -5.57
C LEU A 464 -10.15 -28.67 -6.41
N HIS A 465 -9.05 -28.91 -7.12
CA HIS A 465 -8.88 -30.13 -7.93
C HIS A 465 -8.97 -31.42 -7.10
N VAL A 466 -8.45 -31.40 -5.88
CA VAL A 466 -8.56 -32.58 -4.98
C VAL A 466 -10.01 -32.90 -4.67
N ILE A 467 -10.88 -31.91 -4.55
CA ILE A 467 -12.28 -32.08 -4.18
C ILE A 467 -13.18 -32.29 -5.42
N GLU A 468 -12.86 -31.62 -6.53
CA GLU A 468 -13.62 -31.64 -7.78
C GLU A 468 -12.75 -32.04 -8.98
N PRO A 469 -12.28 -33.31 -9.06
CA PRO A 469 -11.33 -33.75 -10.08
C PRO A 469 -11.88 -33.71 -11.51
N ASP A 470 -13.20 -33.59 -11.66
CA ASP A 470 -13.88 -33.49 -12.97
C ASP A 470 -13.91 -32.06 -13.53
N ALA A 471 -13.53 -31.07 -12.74
CA ALA A 471 -13.38 -29.69 -13.19
C ALA A 471 -11.96 -29.41 -13.76
N VAL A 472 -11.88 -28.42 -14.64
CA VAL A 472 -10.58 -27.91 -15.10
C VAL A 472 -10.24 -26.69 -14.28
N ASP A 473 -9.22 -26.79 -13.43
CA ASP A 473 -8.80 -25.73 -12.53
C ASP A 473 -7.70 -24.88 -13.17
N PHE A 474 -8.02 -23.61 -13.44
CA PHE A 474 -7.08 -22.62 -13.94
C PHE A 474 -6.53 -21.79 -12.78
N ALA A 475 -5.23 -21.59 -12.77
CA ALA A 475 -4.54 -20.65 -11.87
C ALA A 475 -3.95 -19.50 -12.66
N PHE A 476 -4.55 -18.31 -12.58
CA PHE A 476 -4.02 -17.10 -13.23
C PHE A 476 -3.05 -16.40 -12.32
N ILE A 477 -1.87 -16.05 -12.85
CA ILE A 477 -0.84 -15.32 -12.12
C ILE A 477 -0.10 -14.36 -13.05
N GLY A 478 0.21 -13.15 -12.56
CA GLY A 478 1.06 -12.22 -13.30
C GLY A 478 2.53 -12.59 -13.25
N ASP A 479 3.31 -12.09 -14.20
CA ASP A 479 4.75 -12.29 -14.29
C ASP A 479 5.49 -11.88 -13.01
N SER A 480 5.21 -10.70 -12.48
CA SER A 480 5.81 -10.21 -11.23
C SER A 480 5.44 -11.10 -10.05
N THR A 481 4.18 -11.45 -9.88
CA THR A 481 3.71 -12.32 -8.80
C THR A 481 4.26 -13.75 -8.95
N PHE A 482 4.47 -14.23 -10.17
CA PHE A 482 5.12 -15.51 -10.40
C PHE A 482 6.50 -15.56 -9.72
N PHE A 483 7.33 -14.53 -9.92
CA PHE A 483 8.63 -14.43 -9.25
C PHE A 483 8.51 -14.19 -7.74
N ALA A 484 7.53 -13.41 -7.29
CA ALA A 484 7.39 -13.05 -5.87
C ALA A 484 6.94 -14.23 -4.99
N SER A 485 5.93 -14.99 -5.44
CA SER A 485 5.30 -16.04 -4.62
C SER A 485 4.78 -17.24 -5.43
N GLY A 486 4.67 -17.13 -6.75
CA GLY A 486 4.11 -18.17 -7.58
C GLY A 486 4.99 -19.40 -7.71
N ILE A 487 6.31 -19.24 -7.72
CA ILE A 487 7.28 -20.34 -7.88
C ILE A 487 7.05 -21.42 -6.82
N THR A 488 6.87 -21.04 -5.57
CA THR A 488 6.64 -21.98 -4.46
C THR A 488 5.34 -22.76 -4.65
N GLY A 489 4.27 -22.10 -5.12
CA GLY A 489 3.00 -22.75 -5.43
C GLY A 489 3.11 -23.73 -6.59
N VAL A 490 3.90 -23.44 -7.62
CA VAL A 490 4.15 -24.36 -8.75
C VAL A 490 4.99 -25.56 -8.31
N VAL A 491 6.02 -25.35 -7.49
CA VAL A 491 6.82 -26.44 -6.90
C VAL A 491 5.90 -27.38 -6.11
N ASN A 492 5.01 -26.84 -5.30
CA ASN A 492 4.03 -27.62 -4.54
C ASN A 492 3.11 -28.44 -5.46
N ALA A 493 2.62 -27.85 -6.56
CA ALA A 493 1.74 -28.51 -7.51
C ALA A 493 2.44 -29.71 -8.19
N VAL A 494 3.70 -29.53 -8.62
CA VAL A 494 4.50 -30.58 -9.27
C VAL A 494 4.81 -31.69 -8.26
N TYR A 495 5.28 -31.32 -7.07
CA TYR A 495 5.64 -32.24 -6.01
C TYR A 495 4.48 -33.15 -5.60
N ASN A 496 3.27 -32.60 -5.50
CA ASN A 496 2.07 -33.34 -5.08
C ASN A 496 1.29 -33.97 -6.25
N GLY A 497 1.81 -33.87 -7.49
CA GLY A 497 1.17 -34.48 -8.67
C GLY A 497 -0.19 -33.90 -9.02
N ASN A 498 -0.43 -32.63 -8.74
CA ASN A 498 -1.71 -31.98 -9.02
C ASN A 498 -1.98 -31.81 -10.52
N ASP A 499 -3.26 -31.71 -10.91
CA ASP A 499 -3.70 -31.54 -12.29
C ASP A 499 -4.34 -30.16 -12.46
N ILE A 500 -3.51 -29.13 -12.71
CA ILE A 500 -3.93 -27.74 -12.87
C ILE A 500 -3.40 -27.11 -14.15
N VAL A 501 -4.06 -26.08 -14.65
CA VAL A 501 -3.59 -25.25 -15.76
C VAL A 501 -3.11 -23.90 -15.21
N LEU A 502 -1.81 -23.73 -15.06
CA LEU A 502 -1.19 -22.47 -14.73
C LEU A 502 -1.22 -21.52 -15.92
N VAL A 503 -1.75 -20.32 -15.77
CA VAL A 503 -1.76 -19.27 -16.79
C VAL A 503 -0.95 -18.10 -16.31
N VAL A 504 0.28 -17.96 -16.82
CA VAL A 504 1.15 -16.81 -16.52
C VAL A 504 0.84 -15.67 -17.49
N LEU A 505 0.43 -14.53 -16.96
CA LEU A 505 0.09 -13.32 -17.69
C LEU A 505 1.32 -12.39 -17.73
N ASP A 506 2.25 -12.66 -18.67
CA ASP A 506 3.49 -11.89 -18.86
C ASP A 506 3.22 -10.60 -19.62
N ASN A 507 3.07 -9.50 -18.90
CA ASN A 507 2.92 -8.16 -19.47
C ASN A 507 4.20 -7.31 -19.38
N SER A 508 5.30 -7.91 -18.96
CA SER A 508 6.66 -7.36 -18.88
C SER A 508 6.80 -6.15 -17.93
N THR A 509 5.93 -6.06 -16.90
CA THR A 509 6.03 -5.01 -15.88
C THR A 509 5.15 -5.28 -14.67
N THR A 510 5.51 -4.78 -13.48
CA THR A 510 4.65 -4.75 -12.29
C THR A 510 3.64 -3.60 -12.42
N ALA A 511 2.59 -3.81 -13.23
CA ALA A 511 1.74 -2.73 -13.75
C ALA A 511 0.91 -2.00 -12.68
N MET A 512 0.32 -2.72 -11.71
CA MET A 512 -0.65 -2.16 -10.75
C MET A 512 -0.05 -1.09 -9.85
N THR A 513 1.23 -1.19 -9.52
CA THR A 513 1.91 -0.34 -8.55
C THR A 513 2.76 0.78 -9.20
N GLY A 514 2.68 0.96 -10.51
CA GLY A 514 3.40 2.04 -11.22
C GLY A 514 4.46 1.57 -12.21
N HIS A 515 4.34 0.34 -12.73
CA HIS A 515 5.18 -0.20 -13.82
C HIS A 515 6.64 -0.49 -13.44
N GLN A 516 6.87 -0.95 -12.21
CA GLN A 516 8.20 -1.28 -11.72
C GLN A 516 8.82 -2.48 -12.47
N ALA A 517 10.16 -2.53 -12.44
CA ALA A 517 10.91 -3.66 -12.91
C ALA A 517 10.73 -4.88 -12.00
N HIS A 518 10.89 -6.08 -12.58
CA HIS A 518 10.92 -7.36 -11.88
C HIS A 518 11.95 -8.29 -12.57
N PRO A 519 12.32 -9.44 -12.00
CA PRO A 519 13.40 -10.28 -12.54
C PRO A 519 13.26 -10.66 -14.03
N GLY A 520 12.02 -10.78 -14.52
CA GLY A 520 11.73 -11.06 -15.94
C GLY A 520 11.95 -9.88 -16.89
N THR A 521 12.14 -8.65 -16.39
CA THR A 521 12.34 -7.46 -17.24
C THR A 521 13.80 -7.29 -17.69
N GLY A 522 14.77 -7.82 -16.92
CA GLY A 522 16.20 -7.62 -17.17
C GLY A 522 16.71 -6.24 -16.78
N LYS A 523 16.05 -5.57 -15.84
CA LYS A 523 16.46 -4.26 -15.30
C LYS A 523 16.37 -4.28 -13.77
N THR A 524 17.30 -3.58 -13.11
CA THR A 524 17.24 -3.27 -11.67
C THR A 524 16.54 -1.95 -11.42
N ILE A 525 16.27 -1.60 -10.15
CA ILE A 525 15.73 -0.29 -9.78
C ILE A 525 16.69 0.85 -10.14
N MET A 526 17.99 0.59 -10.11
CA MET A 526 19.02 1.58 -10.49
C MET A 526 19.13 1.77 -12.02
N GLY A 527 18.36 1.01 -12.82
CA GLY A 527 18.37 1.08 -14.28
C GLY A 527 19.43 0.20 -14.93
N ASP A 528 20.27 -0.48 -14.13
CA ASP A 528 21.30 -1.37 -14.67
C ASP A 528 20.68 -2.53 -15.42
N VAL A 529 21.36 -2.97 -16.49
CA VAL A 529 21.01 -4.20 -17.20
C VAL A 529 21.42 -5.40 -16.35
N ALA A 530 20.45 -6.25 -16.04
CA ALA A 530 20.66 -7.50 -15.32
C ALA A 530 20.32 -8.70 -16.20
N VAL A 531 20.73 -9.89 -15.73
CA VAL A 531 20.33 -11.15 -16.39
C VAL A 531 18.81 -11.27 -16.33
N LYS A 532 18.19 -11.37 -17.51
CA LYS A 532 16.76 -11.60 -17.64
C LYS A 532 16.40 -13.03 -17.21
N VAL A 533 15.64 -13.16 -16.13
CA VAL A 533 15.20 -14.47 -15.63
C VAL A 533 14.02 -14.96 -16.48
N SER A 534 14.12 -16.19 -16.98
CA SER A 534 13.11 -16.78 -17.85
C SER A 534 12.09 -17.60 -17.06
N ILE A 535 10.82 -17.20 -17.11
CA ILE A 535 9.69 -17.95 -16.54
C ILE A 535 9.67 -19.39 -17.10
N ARG A 536 9.81 -19.57 -18.42
CA ARG A 536 9.84 -20.88 -19.08
C ARG A 536 10.93 -21.78 -18.48
N LYS A 537 12.18 -21.27 -18.38
CA LYS A 537 13.29 -22.07 -17.83
C LYS A 537 13.08 -22.45 -16.35
N ILE A 538 12.43 -21.59 -15.57
CA ILE A 538 12.07 -21.91 -14.18
C ILE A 538 11.04 -23.03 -14.17
N LEU A 539 9.99 -22.93 -14.97
CA LEU A 539 8.95 -23.95 -15.07
C LEU A 539 9.55 -25.30 -15.53
N GLU A 540 10.44 -25.29 -16.53
CA GLU A 540 11.18 -26.47 -16.99
C GLU A 540 12.04 -27.05 -15.85
N GLY A 541 12.74 -26.19 -15.10
CA GLY A 541 13.59 -26.59 -13.95
C GLY A 541 12.80 -27.16 -12.78
N ILE A 542 11.55 -26.71 -12.56
CA ILE A 542 10.65 -27.28 -11.56
C ILE A 542 10.11 -28.65 -12.00
N GLY A 543 10.12 -28.98 -13.32
CA GLY A 543 9.60 -30.23 -13.84
C GLY A 543 8.22 -30.10 -14.51
N VAL A 544 7.80 -28.89 -14.88
CA VAL A 544 6.61 -28.70 -15.71
C VAL A 544 6.91 -29.10 -17.14
N GLU A 545 6.40 -30.26 -17.58
CA GLU A 545 6.73 -30.83 -18.88
C GLU A 545 6.00 -30.14 -20.06
N ARG A 546 4.78 -29.63 -19.83
CA ARG A 546 3.92 -29.04 -20.86
C ARG A 546 3.79 -27.54 -20.67
N ILE A 547 4.62 -26.80 -21.40
CA ILE A 547 4.66 -25.34 -21.37
C ILE A 547 4.37 -24.79 -22.75
N TYR A 548 3.29 -24.02 -22.86
CA TYR A 548 2.82 -23.37 -24.06
C TYR A 548 3.06 -21.88 -23.97
N GLU A 549 3.36 -21.24 -25.10
CA GLU A 549 3.49 -19.77 -25.19
C GLU A 549 2.61 -19.25 -26.33
N ALA A 550 1.93 -18.12 -26.11
CA ALA A 550 1.16 -17.45 -27.13
C ALA A 550 1.03 -15.95 -26.84
N ASP A 551 0.90 -15.13 -27.88
CA ASP A 551 0.41 -13.77 -27.74
C ASP A 551 -1.13 -13.83 -27.60
N PRO A 552 -1.72 -13.37 -26.49
CA PRO A 552 -3.18 -13.39 -26.32
C PRO A 552 -3.91 -12.46 -27.29
N LEU A 553 -3.23 -11.53 -27.94
CA LEU A 553 -3.80 -10.68 -28.98
C LEU A 553 -4.02 -11.44 -30.31
N GLU A 554 -3.29 -12.55 -30.52
CA GLU A 554 -3.53 -13.53 -31.59
C GLU A 554 -4.62 -14.52 -31.12
N LEU A 555 -5.88 -14.05 -31.08
CA LEU A 555 -6.97 -14.71 -30.36
C LEU A 555 -7.18 -16.18 -30.73
N ASP A 556 -7.18 -16.53 -32.01
CA ASP A 556 -7.44 -17.91 -32.42
C ASP A 556 -6.29 -18.85 -32.02
N THR A 557 -5.04 -18.39 -32.15
CA THR A 557 -3.85 -19.11 -31.65
C THR A 557 -3.92 -19.29 -30.13
N ALA A 558 -4.31 -18.25 -29.40
CA ALA A 558 -4.46 -18.30 -27.94
C ALA A 558 -5.53 -19.31 -27.51
N VAL A 559 -6.68 -19.33 -28.18
CA VAL A 559 -7.77 -20.29 -27.91
C VAL A 559 -7.33 -21.73 -28.16
N GLU A 560 -6.64 -21.99 -29.29
CA GLU A 560 -6.13 -23.34 -29.61
C GLU A 560 -5.03 -23.78 -28.59
N THR A 561 -4.22 -22.84 -28.13
CA THR A 561 -3.23 -23.10 -27.08
C THR A 561 -3.88 -23.54 -25.77
N VAL A 562 -4.96 -22.87 -25.36
CA VAL A 562 -5.74 -23.27 -24.17
C VAL A 562 -6.34 -24.67 -24.35
N LYS A 563 -6.95 -24.96 -25.49
CA LYS A 563 -7.52 -26.28 -25.77
C LYS A 563 -6.49 -27.40 -25.65
N LYS A 564 -5.29 -27.21 -26.25
CA LYS A 564 -4.16 -28.16 -26.13
C LYS A 564 -3.70 -28.36 -24.68
N ALA A 565 -3.63 -27.28 -23.89
CA ALA A 565 -3.26 -27.37 -22.49
C ALA A 565 -4.28 -28.15 -21.66
N VAL A 566 -5.58 -27.95 -21.93
CA VAL A 566 -6.68 -28.64 -21.23
C VAL A 566 -6.76 -30.15 -21.54
N GLU A 567 -6.33 -30.58 -22.71
CA GLU A 567 -6.25 -31.99 -23.06
C GLU A 567 -5.18 -32.78 -22.31
N GLY A 568 -4.20 -32.05 -21.75
CA GLY A 568 -3.13 -32.64 -20.95
C GLY A 568 -3.53 -33.03 -19.54
N LYS A 569 -2.64 -33.73 -18.85
CA LYS A 569 -2.73 -34.09 -17.43
C LYS A 569 -1.51 -33.61 -16.66
N GLY A 570 -1.62 -33.49 -15.33
CA GLY A 570 -0.58 -32.97 -14.46
C GLY A 570 -0.53 -31.43 -14.47
N VAL A 571 0.58 -30.85 -14.07
CA VAL A 571 0.78 -29.40 -14.12
C VAL A 571 1.12 -28.97 -15.55
N ARG A 572 0.28 -28.14 -16.14
CA ARG A 572 0.50 -27.52 -17.47
C ARG A 572 0.57 -26.02 -17.32
N ALA A 573 1.47 -25.38 -18.07
CA ALA A 573 1.62 -23.94 -18.05
C ALA A 573 1.33 -23.31 -19.42
N ILE A 574 0.59 -22.21 -19.42
CA ILE A 574 0.42 -21.33 -20.56
C ILE A 574 1.06 -19.99 -20.19
N ILE A 575 2.00 -19.52 -20.98
CA ILE A 575 2.60 -18.18 -20.84
C ILE A 575 1.96 -17.30 -21.92
N PHE A 576 1.01 -16.45 -21.51
CA PHE A 576 0.46 -15.42 -22.36
C PHE A 576 1.34 -14.17 -22.28
N LYS A 577 2.06 -13.91 -23.37
CA LYS A 577 3.07 -12.85 -23.40
C LYS A 577 2.65 -11.73 -24.34
N SER A 578 2.36 -10.57 -23.77
CA SER A 578 2.07 -9.34 -24.52
C SER A 578 2.28 -8.12 -23.61
N PRO A 579 3.05 -7.10 -24.04
CA PRO A 579 3.44 -6.01 -23.16
C PRO A 579 2.23 -5.17 -22.70
N CYS A 580 2.31 -4.66 -21.47
CA CYS A 580 1.34 -3.72 -20.94
C CYS A 580 1.26 -2.47 -21.81
N ILE A 581 0.07 -1.91 -21.98
CA ILE A 581 -0.17 -0.69 -22.77
C ILE A 581 0.65 0.52 -22.29
N ALA A 582 1.07 0.53 -21.03
CA ALA A 582 1.87 1.62 -20.47
C ALA A 582 3.35 1.54 -20.88
N VAL A 583 3.85 0.33 -21.21
CA VAL A 583 5.26 0.12 -21.60
C VAL A 583 5.44 -0.08 -23.12
N ALA A 584 4.35 -0.17 -23.87
CA ALA A 584 4.36 -0.24 -25.32
C ALA A 584 3.52 0.89 -25.92
N LYS A 585 3.85 1.30 -27.14
CA LYS A 585 3.09 2.36 -27.84
C LYS A 585 2.09 1.75 -28.81
N PRO A 586 0.87 2.32 -28.95
CA PRO A 586 -0.08 1.87 -29.95
C PRO A 586 0.44 2.12 -31.36
N GLN A 587 0.33 1.11 -32.24
CA GLN A 587 0.78 1.21 -33.63
C GLN A 587 -0.35 1.54 -34.61
N ARG A 588 -1.61 1.28 -34.21
CA ARG A 588 -2.81 1.42 -35.04
C ARG A 588 -4.01 1.74 -34.19
N SER A 589 -5.11 2.17 -34.79
CA SER A 589 -6.41 2.31 -34.15
C SER A 589 -7.48 1.59 -34.98
N TYR A 590 -8.63 1.31 -34.34
CA TYR A 590 -9.76 0.63 -34.98
C TYR A 590 -10.97 1.55 -35.01
N GLN A 591 -11.82 1.38 -36.01
CA GLN A 591 -13.11 2.06 -36.13
C GLN A 591 -14.20 1.08 -36.50
N VAL A 592 -15.46 1.43 -36.27
CA VAL A 592 -16.62 0.67 -36.67
C VAL A 592 -17.10 1.19 -38.03
N ASP A 593 -17.11 0.30 -39.02
CA ASP A 593 -17.78 0.54 -40.30
C ASP A 593 -19.29 0.46 -40.06
N GLN A 594 -19.97 1.59 -40.11
CA GLN A 594 -21.40 1.70 -39.79
C GLN A 594 -22.31 1.02 -40.82
N ASP A 595 -21.85 0.88 -42.07
CA ASP A 595 -22.60 0.21 -43.13
C ASP A 595 -22.62 -1.30 -42.97
N THR A 596 -21.51 -1.85 -42.49
CA THR A 596 -21.37 -3.28 -42.19
C THR A 596 -21.89 -3.67 -40.84
N CYS A 597 -21.89 -2.73 -39.86
CA CYS A 597 -22.27 -2.99 -38.46
C CYS A 597 -23.76 -3.30 -38.30
N ARG A 598 -24.07 -4.51 -37.85
CA ARG A 598 -25.45 -4.95 -37.56
C ARG A 598 -25.95 -4.55 -36.17
N LYS A 599 -25.23 -3.71 -35.43
CA LYS A 599 -25.58 -3.22 -34.11
C LYS A 599 -25.88 -4.32 -33.07
N CYS A 600 -25.32 -5.51 -33.26
CA CYS A 600 -25.53 -6.68 -32.41
C CYS A 600 -24.88 -6.57 -31.03
N LYS A 601 -23.96 -5.61 -30.82
CA LYS A 601 -23.24 -5.31 -29.57
C LYS A 601 -22.41 -6.49 -29.02
N VAL A 602 -22.08 -7.49 -29.82
CA VAL A 602 -21.24 -8.63 -29.41
C VAL A 602 -19.90 -8.13 -28.90
N CYS A 603 -19.25 -7.18 -29.60
CA CYS A 603 -17.99 -6.57 -29.20
C CYS A 603 -18.03 -5.92 -27.80
N ILE A 604 -19.19 -5.41 -27.37
CA ILE A 604 -19.39 -4.84 -26.02
C ILE A 604 -19.65 -5.97 -25.02
N ARG A 605 -20.64 -6.84 -25.31
CA ARG A 605 -21.10 -7.88 -24.38
C ARG A 605 -20.06 -8.97 -24.10
N GLU A 606 -19.15 -9.21 -25.04
CA GLU A 606 -18.11 -10.23 -24.88
C GLU A 606 -16.82 -9.66 -24.28
N LEU A 607 -16.47 -8.41 -24.59
CA LEU A 607 -15.18 -7.86 -24.22
C LEU A 607 -15.23 -6.82 -23.07
N GLY A 608 -16.30 -6.01 -23.00
CA GLY A 608 -16.37 -4.93 -22.03
C GLY A 608 -15.21 -3.91 -22.14
N CYS A 609 -14.71 -3.67 -23.37
CA CYS A 609 -13.61 -2.72 -23.57
C CYS A 609 -14.12 -1.27 -23.37
N PRO A 610 -13.48 -0.45 -22.50
CA PRO A 610 -13.96 0.91 -22.23
C PRO A 610 -13.86 1.85 -23.43
N ALA A 611 -13.08 1.52 -24.46
CA ALA A 611 -13.04 2.28 -25.70
C ALA A 611 -14.26 2.02 -26.61
N ILE A 612 -15.08 1.01 -26.34
CA ILE A 612 -16.25 0.67 -27.19
C ILE A 612 -17.52 1.09 -26.49
N THR A 613 -18.24 2.01 -27.08
CA THR A 613 -19.48 2.57 -26.54
C THR A 613 -20.69 2.32 -27.47
N SER A 614 -21.88 2.45 -26.95
CA SER A 614 -23.13 2.42 -27.74
C SER A 614 -24.00 3.59 -27.34
N GLU A 615 -24.16 4.55 -28.22
CA GLU A 615 -25.00 5.75 -28.05
C GLU A 615 -26.13 5.73 -29.08
N GLY A 616 -27.36 5.87 -28.64
CA GLY A 616 -28.52 5.81 -29.55
C GLY A 616 -28.61 4.52 -30.39
N GLY A 617 -28.06 3.41 -29.89
CA GLY A 617 -27.99 2.15 -30.61
C GLY A 617 -26.81 2.04 -31.62
N VAL A 618 -26.05 3.09 -31.81
CA VAL A 618 -24.86 3.10 -32.69
C VAL A 618 -23.64 2.70 -31.89
N VAL A 619 -22.89 1.69 -32.36
CA VAL A 619 -21.64 1.24 -31.77
C VAL A 619 -20.50 2.10 -32.28
N LYS A 620 -19.68 2.64 -31.38
CA LYS A 620 -18.52 3.49 -31.71
C LYS A 620 -17.28 3.00 -30.96
N ILE A 621 -16.12 3.29 -31.50
CA ILE A 621 -14.83 3.14 -30.81
C ILE A 621 -14.28 4.55 -30.59
N ASP A 622 -13.98 4.89 -29.35
CA ASP A 622 -13.31 6.15 -28.99
C ASP A 622 -11.83 6.07 -29.40
N PRO A 623 -11.38 6.87 -30.40
CA PRO A 623 -10.01 6.82 -30.87
C PRO A 623 -8.99 7.33 -29.83
N SER A 624 -9.41 8.11 -28.85
CA SER A 624 -8.54 8.60 -27.77
C SER A 624 -8.23 7.52 -26.72
N LEU A 625 -9.13 6.57 -26.56
CA LEU A 625 -8.99 5.43 -25.64
C LEU A 625 -8.49 4.16 -26.35
N CYS A 626 -8.70 4.04 -27.67
CA CYS A 626 -8.36 2.85 -28.43
C CYS A 626 -6.84 2.64 -28.52
N TYR A 627 -6.34 1.56 -27.93
CA TYR A 627 -4.93 1.17 -28.00
C TYR A 627 -4.54 0.40 -29.27
N GLY A 628 -5.52 -0.08 -30.06
CA GLY A 628 -5.27 -0.77 -31.32
C GLY A 628 -4.90 -2.25 -31.20
N CYS A 629 -5.29 -2.92 -30.11
CA CYS A 629 -4.99 -4.34 -29.87
C CYS A 629 -5.68 -5.31 -30.86
N GLY A 630 -6.78 -4.92 -31.50
CA GLY A 630 -7.45 -5.71 -32.54
C GLY A 630 -8.45 -6.76 -32.05
N ILE A 631 -8.52 -7.09 -30.76
CA ILE A 631 -9.41 -8.15 -30.25
C ILE A 631 -10.87 -7.93 -30.60
N CYS A 632 -11.35 -6.69 -30.64
CA CYS A 632 -12.73 -6.38 -31.00
C CYS A 632 -13.02 -6.70 -32.49
N SER A 633 -12.04 -6.61 -33.37
CA SER A 633 -12.15 -7.04 -34.77
C SER A 633 -12.31 -8.56 -34.85
N SER A 634 -11.48 -9.32 -34.12
CA SER A 634 -11.54 -10.80 -34.11
C SER A 634 -12.85 -11.34 -33.49
N VAL A 635 -13.55 -10.55 -32.68
CA VAL A 635 -14.81 -10.91 -32.05
C VAL A 635 -16.04 -10.53 -32.88
N CYS A 636 -15.86 -9.63 -33.84
CA CYS A 636 -16.98 -9.13 -34.65
C CYS A 636 -17.45 -10.20 -35.67
N PRO A 637 -18.67 -10.76 -35.54
CA PRO A 637 -19.14 -11.82 -36.47
C PRO A 637 -19.46 -11.29 -37.87
N PHE A 638 -19.44 -9.97 -38.10
CA PHE A 638 -19.76 -9.32 -39.36
C PHE A 638 -18.57 -8.58 -39.96
N ASP A 639 -17.39 -8.72 -39.36
CA ASP A 639 -16.17 -8.02 -39.80
C ASP A 639 -16.36 -6.49 -39.96
N ALA A 640 -17.18 -5.91 -39.09
CA ALA A 640 -17.51 -4.47 -39.13
C ALA A 640 -16.49 -3.60 -38.38
N ILE A 641 -15.49 -4.17 -37.70
CA ILE A 641 -14.46 -3.43 -36.96
C ILE A 641 -13.14 -3.55 -37.72
N LYS A 642 -12.69 -2.43 -38.29
CA LYS A 642 -11.55 -2.39 -39.21
C LYS A 642 -10.48 -1.44 -38.68
N VAL A 643 -9.24 -1.67 -39.09
CA VAL A 643 -8.12 -0.75 -38.86
C VAL A 643 -8.45 0.60 -39.50
N CYS A 644 -8.28 1.70 -38.79
CA CYS A 644 -8.38 3.03 -39.37
C CYS A 644 -7.32 3.14 -40.47
N ALA A 645 -7.71 3.61 -41.66
CA ALA A 645 -6.75 3.96 -42.70
C ALA A 645 -5.70 4.91 -42.08
N SER A 646 -4.46 4.47 -42.09
CA SER A 646 -3.37 5.10 -41.37
C SER A 646 -3.22 6.56 -41.71
N ASN A 647 -3.12 7.42 -40.71
CA ASN A 647 -2.29 8.62 -40.82
C ASN A 647 -0.82 8.19 -41.00
N GLU A 648 -0.40 7.80 -42.19
CA GLU A 648 1.01 7.64 -42.55
C GLU A 648 1.80 8.96 -42.38
N ASN A 649 1.16 10.07 -42.02
CA ASN A 649 1.74 11.38 -41.83
C ASN A 649 1.92 11.85 -40.38
N ARG A 650 1.67 11.04 -39.33
CA ARG A 650 2.00 11.43 -37.93
C ARG A 650 3.44 11.12 -37.52
N GLY A 651 4.25 10.52 -38.39
CA GLY A 651 5.65 10.15 -38.13
C GLY A 651 6.72 11.08 -38.70
N LYS A 652 6.35 12.20 -39.34
CA LYS A 652 7.32 13.12 -39.96
C LYS A 652 7.30 14.54 -39.41
N THR A 653 7.08 14.72 -38.11
CA THR A 653 7.49 15.97 -37.44
C THR A 653 8.65 15.67 -36.52
N GLY A 654 9.84 15.86 -37.04
CA GLY A 654 11.04 16.38 -36.42
C GLY A 654 11.49 15.81 -35.08
N THR A 655 12.21 14.71 -35.11
CA THR A 655 13.34 14.58 -34.19
C THR A 655 14.61 14.54 -35.04
N GLN A 656 15.29 15.67 -35.11
CA GLN A 656 16.69 15.69 -35.54
C GLN A 656 17.44 14.79 -34.55
N LYS A 657 17.99 13.68 -35.02
CA LYS A 657 18.95 12.89 -34.26
C LYS A 657 20.11 13.79 -33.89
N THR A 658 20.41 13.90 -32.63
CA THR A 658 21.58 14.64 -32.14
C THR A 658 22.85 13.97 -32.66
N GLU A 659 23.91 14.76 -32.91
CA GLU A 659 25.19 14.27 -33.44
C GLU A 659 25.82 13.15 -32.61
N ALA A 660 25.44 13.00 -31.33
CA ALA A 660 25.87 11.91 -30.46
C ALA A 660 25.35 10.52 -30.90
N GLU A 661 24.11 10.43 -31.43
CA GLU A 661 23.56 9.14 -31.91
C GLU A 661 24.12 8.69 -33.25
N LYS A 662 24.76 9.60 -33.99
CA LYS A 662 25.46 9.26 -35.28
C LYS A 662 26.85 8.69 -34.99
N THR A 663 27.48 9.06 -33.88
CA THR A 663 28.83 8.62 -33.54
C THR A 663 28.81 7.19 -32.93
N GLU A 664 27.75 6.83 -32.20
CA GLU A 664 27.59 5.47 -31.64
C GLU A 664 27.31 4.41 -32.71
N ALA A 665 26.56 4.75 -33.76
CA ALA A 665 26.29 3.85 -34.89
C ALA A 665 27.52 3.59 -35.75
N GLN A 666 28.50 4.52 -35.80
CA GLN A 666 29.75 4.33 -36.55
C GLN A 666 30.82 3.57 -35.77
N MET A 667 30.76 3.56 -34.43
CA MET A 667 31.71 2.79 -33.61
C MET A 667 31.37 1.30 -33.54
N THR A 668 30.08 0.93 -33.69
CA THR A 668 29.65 -0.49 -33.73
C THR A 668 29.93 -1.21 -35.03
N GLU A 669 30.16 -0.50 -36.14
CA GLU A 669 30.55 -1.10 -37.43
C GLU A 669 32.08 -1.34 -37.57
N GLN A 670 32.90 -0.76 -36.67
CA GLN A 670 34.38 -0.95 -36.71
C GLN A 670 34.91 -2.02 -35.76
N GLU A 671 34.11 -2.57 -34.87
CA GLU A 671 34.52 -3.68 -33.98
C GLU A 671 34.08 -5.07 -34.49
N GLY A 672 33.54 -5.16 -35.69
CA GLY A 672 33.07 -6.41 -36.32
C GLY A 672 33.91 -6.90 -37.51
N MET A 673 35.17 -6.43 -37.67
CA MET A 673 36.11 -6.99 -38.68
C MET A 673 37.39 -7.49 -38.01
#